data_6ad84db05245eee85a7e62e87b277bd0
#
_entry.id   6ad84db05245eee85a7e62e87b277bd0
#
_cell.length_a   1.000
_cell.length_b   1.000
_cell.length_c   1.000
_cell.angle_alpha   90.00
_cell.angle_beta   90.00
_cell.angle_gamma   90.00
#
_symmetry.space_group_name_H-M   'P 1'
#
loop_
_entity.id
_entity.type
_entity.pdbx_description
1 polymer ?
#
loop_
_entity_poly.entity_id
_entity_poly.type
_entity_poly.pdbx_seq_one_letter_code
_entity_poly.pdbx_strand_id
1 'polypeptide(L)'
;MVHQIAEKLTVIEIQESSAQKSSDSQEWVKGLGVSEAIIQLTAEHQAQILARRIDLAWAAANCKSFDISNATLMLDYPAKSAGIMLMSAEYGQWQFRPDEPWVSKDGKKPKYRTPRHEYDAFLANHPEIKAYWKDLEALRARCFTINGKPYILITEGGFKAITGCMHDIPTVALVGVTMGLTPRAKGEPDLVPGLKRLAEAGFNFIIAFDSDTKPKTVNSVRRAEKRLTKHLRAYGCEVLSVTGRWEPGENGELKGMDDFINNKDIEAFRAILMQAEPISETLDTGNRKTKKPPTTSETAALLAEQYGSKWKYDDDQQTWRVDSGKHWQKRSVGQFHTLLKTVLDAKNIPYPGAAYIRDVRDLLEMDLRQERWETWDRARFINFSNCVLDGEKGSTLSYSPAMGFKSFLPYDYKPLESDLSDSLEALRVNCPAVYKFFHTAMKGDKRKMFKLLAIVNALLKHRFFDLQMFVHLVGAPGSGKGKFARFCQKLVGQENTIGCQLDKLSDGSTKASIMDKQLVVFPDERKPIGIDSILSLTGGDAITYRELYQKTANANFYGGLLICSNKPIFVGDTTGLDRRLCLVQFDNPIPTEERKHSLEKELDSEIPACIAIALSLTDDAVTKAIQGVGASQIPEYKAKEWEMKVEVNSVAAFFDTELVLDPTAKTPVGKFYDAYKSFCEEGGLSKFSIVKFPRLLSDILTEEKLPVTRHQGRIAYFEGLRLREGSDTHPTRSQVLAGVEGGVSGSFAGVGVGVEPLQDIDQRELRELPSKPSKENEEKNKPDDDLPDKREESDLEINIKEDLPPSTPATPANPAPAKDITPAQTPAKLPQSSPSTPAKVGSNHKEFKVGDRVVIAEVGTMHQGQHGEVIHVGYGSRETDYIVKLDKESRGSKQVRVTIPNGSKLTFLMKL
;
A
#
# COMPACT_ATOMS: atom_id res chain seq x y z
N MET A 1 18.90 6.93 -38.58
CA MET A 1 17.77 7.85 -38.41
C MET A 1 18.07 9.26 -38.94
N VAL A 2 19.16 9.91 -38.55
CA VAL A 2 19.58 11.23 -39.10
C VAL A 2 19.82 11.17 -40.62
N HIS A 3 20.45 10.11 -41.12
CA HIS A 3 20.70 9.91 -42.57
C HIS A 3 19.40 9.66 -43.39
N GLN A 4 18.44 8.96 -42.82
CA GLN A 4 17.14 8.70 -43.48
C GLN A 4 16.19 9.91 -43.51
N ILE A 5 16.38 10.88 -42.61
CA ILE A 5 15.65 12.14 -42.60
C ILE A 5 16.25 13.12 -43.62
N ALA A 6 17.55 13.11 -43.81
CA ALA A 6 18.25 13.95 -44.79
C ALA A 6 17.83 13.61 -46.25
N GLU A 7 17.64 12.33 -46.59
CA GLU A 7 17.21 11.89 -47.90
C GLU A 7 15.73 12.27 -48.27
N LYS A 8 14.88 12.47 -47.26
CA LYS A 8 13.46 12.89 -47.49
C LYS A 8 13.26 14.40 -47.57
N LEU A 9 14.27 15.20 -47.25
CA LEU A 9 14.19 16.67 -47.23
C LEU A 9 14.72 17.33 -48.50
N THR A 10 15.04 16.56 -49.55
CA THR A 10 15.67 17.10 -50.77
C THR A 10 14.72 17.83 -51.70
N VAL A 11 13.42 17.94 -51.42
CA VAL A 11 12.48 18.73 -52.27
C VAL A 11 11.42 19.40 -51.39
N ILE A 12 11.77 20.51 -50.74
CA ILE A 12 10.78 21.55 -50.44
C ILE A 12 11.43 22.88 -50.86
N GLU A 13 11.21 23.29 -52.09
CA GLU A 13 11.32 24.69 -52.50
C GLU A 13 10.37 25.50 -51.63
N ILE A 14 10.94 26.28 -50.71
CA ILE A 14 10.16 27.28 -49.96
C ILE A 14 9.84 28.40 -50.98
N GLN A 15 8.61 28.42 -51.47
CA GLN A 15 8.09 29.60 -52.15
C GLN A 15 8.21 30.78 -51.21
N GLU A 16 8.98 31.79 -51.62
CA GLU A 16 9.09 33.09 -50.94
C GLU A 16 7.71 33.75 -50.86
N SER A 17 6.98 33.50 -49.79
CA SER A 17 5.90 34.42 -49.42
C SER A 17 6.54 35.58 -48.66
N SER A 18 6.38 36.76 -49.19
CA SER A 18 6.86 38.06 -48.77
C SER A 18 6.66 38.32 -47.27
N ALA A 19 7.59 37.86 -46.44
CA ALA A 19 7.72 38.29 -45.06
C ALA A 19 8.64 39.52 -45.01
N GLN A 20 8.06 40.64 -44.67
CA GLN A 20 8.71 41.92 -44.50
C GLN A 20 9.85 41.83 -43.49
N LYS A 21 11.10 41.99 -43.92
CA LYS A 21 12.34 41.87 -43.15
C LYS A 21 12.30 42.78 -41.90
N SER A 22 12.55 42.22 -40.69
CA SER A 22 12.75 43.04 -39.48
C SER A 22 14.09 43.76 -39.58
N SER A 23 14.07 45.09 -39.64
CA SER A 23 15.24 45.91 -39.95
C SER A 23 16.35 45.91 -38.90
N ASP A 24 16.02 45.76 -37.64
CA ASP A 24 16.99 45.98 -36.57
C ASP A 24 18.04 44.87 -36.37
N SER A 25 17.65 43.58 -36.47
CA SER A 25 18.63 42.49 -36.37
C SER A 25 19.49 42.38 -37.63
N GLN A 26 18.97 42.87 -38.82
CA GLN A 26 19.72 42.91 -40.07
C GLN A 26 20.71 44.08 -40.15
N GLU A 27 20.40 45.24 -39.56
CA GLU A 27 21.33 46.34 -39.51
C GLU A 27 22.55 46.05 -38.63
N TRP A 28 22.34 45.39 -37.52
CA TRP A 28 23.44 44.96 -36.63
C TRP A 28 24.38 43.95 -37.35
N VAL A 29 23.82 42.95 -38.00
CA VAL A 29 24.58 41.95 -38.75
C VAL A 29 25.30 42.57 -39.96
N LYS A 30 24.72 43.57 -40.68
CA LYS A 30 25.38 44.30 -41.74
C LYS A 30 26.56 45.13 -41.24
N GLY A 31 26.49 45.68 -40.06
CA GLY A 31 27.57 46.41 -39.40
C GLY A 31 28.80 45.55 -39.07
N LEU A 32 28.62 44.22 -39.00
CA LEU A 32 29.66 43.25 -38.69
C LEU A 32 30.36 42.67 -39.95
N GLY A 33 29.96 43.06 -41.18
CA GLY A 33 30.58 42.63 -42.41
C GLY A 33 30.28 41.17 -42.80
N VAL A 34 29.23 40.53 -42.25
CA VAL A 34 28.84 39.13 -42.54
C VAL A 34 28.00 39.08 -43.78
N SER A 35 28.30 38.24 -44.78
CA SER A 35 27.57 38.08 -46.03
C SER A 35 26.23 37.43 -45.81
N GLU A 36 25.13 37.94 -46.44
CA GLU A 36 23.78 37.41 -46.35
C GLU A 36 23.63 35.94 -46.74
N ALA A 37 24.53 35.41 -47.60
CA ALA A 37 24.53 34.01 -48.04
C ALA A 37 24.86 33.01 -46.93
N ILE A 38 25.43 33.45 -45.78
CA ILE A 38 25.93 32.58 -44.70
C ILE A 38 24.94 32.45 -43.56
N ILE A 39 23.78 33.16 -43.65
CA ILE A 39 22.84 33.29 -42.54
C ILE A 39 21.71 32.23 -42.58
N GLN A 40 21.68 31.30 -43.55
CA GLN A 40 20.69 30.24 -43.67
C GLN A 40 21.07 29.00 -42.85
N LEU A 41 20.08 28.21 -42.44
CA LEU A 41 20.34 26.91 -41.82
C LEU A 41 20.79 25.90 -42.89
N THR A 42 21.87 25.18 -42.62
CA THR A 42 22.27 24.01 -43.39
C THR A 42 21.27 22.87 -43.20
N ALA A 43 21.16 21.97 -44.19
CA ALA A 43 20.30 20.80 -44.08
C ALA A 43 20.60 19.93 -42.82
N GLU A 44 21.87 19.84 -42.46
CA GLU A 44 22.30 19.11 -41.25
C GLU A 44 21.80 19.78 -39.96
N HIS A 45 21.95 21.11 -39.87
CA HIS A 45 21.45 21.85 -38.68
C HIS A 45 19.92 21.86 -38.63
N GLN A 46 19.22 21.95 -39.80
CA GLN A 46 17.77 21.77 -39.83
C GLN A 46 17.36 20.41 -39.28
N ALA A 47 18.01 19.33 -39.74
CA ALA A 47 17.73 17.98 -39.23
C ALA A 47 17.97 17.85 -37.70
N GLN A 48 19.05 18.47 -37.17
CA GLN A 48 19.33 18.50 -35.74
C GLN A 48 18.25 19.25 -34.93
N ILE A 49 17.70 20.33 -35.48
CA ILE A 49 16.64 21.14 -34.82
C ILE A 49 15.28 20.42 -34.90
N LEU A 50 14.94 19.83 -36.06
CA LEU A 50 13.73 19.03 -36.23
C LEU A 50 13.74 17.77 -35.32
N ALA A 51 14.90 17.15 -35.12
CA ALA A 51 15.04 16.04 -34.18
C ALA A 51 14.72 16.44 -32.72
N ARG A 52 14.76 17.76 -32.40
CA ARG A 52 14.30 18.35 -31.13
C ARG A 52 12.83 18.73 -31.13
N ARG A 53 12.06 18.39 -32.20
CA ARG A 53 10.68 18.76 -32.43
C ARG A 53 10.40 20.27 -32.42
N ILE A 54 11.41 21.08 -32.76
CA ILE A 54 11.24 22.52 -33.04
C ILE A 54 10.87 22.66 -34.50
N ASP A 55 9.75 23.29 -34.79
CA ASP A 55 9.30 23.49 -36.15
C ASP A 55 10.20 24.46 -36.96
N LEU A 56 10.07 24.44 -38.28
CA LEU A 56 10.93 25.21 -39.17
C LEU A 56 10.71 26.74 -39.06
N ALA A 57 9.52 27.20 -38.73
CA ALA A 57 9.25 28.63 -38.57
C ALA A 57 9.98 29.19 -37.35
N TRP A 58 9.91 28.46 -36.21
CA TRP A 58 10.66 28.78 -35.00
C TRP A 58 12.17 28.62 -35.21
N ALA A 59 12.59 27.59 -35.95
CA ALA A 59 14.00 27.38 -36.28
C ALA A 59 14.54 28.55 -37.11
N ALA A 60 13.81 28.99 -38.16
CA ALA A 60 14.22 30.10 -39.02
C ALA A 60 14.26 31.44 -38.28
N ALA A 61 13.33 31.66 -37.32
CA ALA A 61 13.29 32.87 -36.52
C ALA A 61 14.44 32.97 -35.49
N ASN A 62 14.96 31.84 -35.04
CA ASN A 62 15.87 31.79 -33.89
C ASN A 62 17.26 31.20 -34.18
N CYS A 63 17.45 30.45 -35.25
CA CYS A 63 18.66 29.68 -35.47
C CYS A 63 19.31 30.01 -36.83
N LYS A 64 20.65 30.07 -36.85
CA LYS A 64 21.43 30.21 -38.11
C LYS A 64 22.69 29.36 -38.04
N SER A 65 23.09 28.84 -39.19
CA SER A 65 24.35 28.10 -39.32
C SER A 65 25.53 29.08 -39.46
N PHE A 66 26.54 28.93 -38.59
CA PHE A 66 27.73 29.71 -38.64
C PHE A 66 28.93 28.77 -38.85
N ASP A 67 29.79 29.16 -39.82
CA ASP A 67 31.14 28.59 -39.95
C ASP A 67 32.07 29.11 -38.85
N ILE A 68 33.31 28.61 -38.86
CA ILE A 68 34.33 29.00 -37.86
C ILE A 68 34.65 30.50 -37.90
N SER A 69 34.64 31.12 -39.10
CA SER A 69 35.00 32.51 -39.27
C SER A 69 33.87 33.43 -38.73
N ASN A 70 32.65 33.17 -39.10
CA ASN A 70 31.52 33.91 -38.60
C ASN A 70 31.25 33.70 -37.10
N ALA A 71 31.45 32.46 -36.62
CA ALA A 71 31.37 32.18 -35.22
C ALA A 71 32.47 32.91 -34.42
N THR A 72 33.69 33.00 -34.97
CA THR A 72 34.81 33.74 -34.35
C THR A 72 34.48 35.24 -34.29
N LEU A 73 33.96 35.81 -35.36
CA LEU A 73 33.58 37.20 -35.41
C LEU A 73 32.50 37.53 -34.32
N MET A 74 31.44 36.73 -34.30
CA MET A 74 30.33 36.96 -33.36
C MET A 74 30.68 36.67 -31.91
N LEU A 75 31.58 35.71 -31.64
CA LEU A 75 31.99 35.39 -30.27
C LEU A 75 33.05 36.35 -29.71
N ASP A 76 33.69 37.13 -30.57
CA ASP A 76 34.85 37.98 -30.22
C ASP A 76 36.02 37.18 -29.61
N TYR A 77 36.18 35.92 -30.04
CA TYR A 77 37.33 35.03 -29.74
C TYR A 77 37.31 33.83 -30.69
N PRO A 78 38.50 33.18 -30.94
CA PRO A 78 38.57 32.11 -31.91
C PRO A 78 37.62 30.95 -31.62
N ALA A 79 36.67 30.71 -32.50
CA ALA A 79 35.85 29.50 -32.57
C ALA A 79 36.74 28.33 -33.10
N LYS A 80 36.44 27.10 -32.66
CA LYS A 80 37.15 25.88 -33.07
C LYS A 80 36.30 24.90 -33.86
N SER A 81 35.04 25.22 -34.08
CA SER A 81 34.07 24.42 -34.81
C SER A 81 33.02 25.35 -35.43
N ALA A 82 32.43 24.93 -36.55
CA ALA A 82 31.12 25.43 -37.01
C ALA A 82 30.05 25.08 -36.00
N GLY A 83 28.83 25.60 -36.20
CA GLY A 83 27.72 25.28 -35.34
C GLY A 83 26.46 26.13 -35.57
N ILE A 84 25.52 26.01 -34.68
CA ILE A 84 24.26 26.75 -34.71
C ILE A 84 24.35 27.98 -33.79
N MET A 85 24.16 29.16 -34.35
CA MET A 85 23.96 30.39 -33.58
C MET A 85 22.48 30.54 -33.25
N LEU A 86 22.16 30.61 -32.00
CA LEU A 86 20.84 30.96 -31.44
C LEU A 86 20.77 32.46 -31.25
N MET A 87 19.89 33.13 -32.03
CA MET A 87 19.73 34.57 -32.02
C MET A 87 18.62 34.95 -31.04
N SER A 88 18.94 35.73 -30.05
CA SER A 88 17.97 36.25 -29.10
C SER A 88 17.18 37.41 -29.70
N ALA A 89 15.92 37.56 -29.29
CA ALA A 89 15.11 38.71 -29.56
C ALA A 89 15.70 39.95 -28.86
N GLU A 90 15.53 41.11 -29.47
CA GLU A 90 15.95 42.40 -28.91
C GLU A 90 17.45 42.41 -28.58
N TYR A 91 17.80 42.84 -27.39
CA TYR A 91 19.15 42.95 -26.85
C TYR A 91 19.56 41.71 -26.03
N GLY A 92 18.79 40.60 -26.12
CA GLY A 92 19.09 39.38 -25.34
C GLY A 92 20.38 38.68 -25.80
N GLN A 93 20.90 37.83 -24.95
CA GLN A 93 22.16 37.12 -25.13
C GLN A 93 22.07 36.06 -26.24
N TRP A 94 22.84 36.23 -27.30
CA TRP A 94 23.02 35.17 -28.31
C TRP A 94 23.83 34.00 -27.75
N GLN A 95 23.51 32.80 -28.21
CA GLN A 95 24.15 31.57 -27.76
C GLN A 95 24.63 30.76 -28.95
N PHE A 96 25.90 30.44 -29.02
CA PHE A 96 26.50 29.57 -30.04
C PHE A 96 26.62 28.14 -29.54
N ARG A 97 26.00 27.21 -30.25
CA ARG A 97 26.18 25.77 -30.03
C ARG A 97 27.10 25.19 -31.09
N PRO A 98 28.38 24.90 -30.73
CA PRO A 98 29.31 24.28 -31.67
C PRO A 98 28.88 22.83 -31.97
N ASP A 99 29.17 22.40 -33.19
CA ASP A 99 28.98 21.00 -33.61
C ASP A 99 29.94 20.10 -32.81
N GLU A 100 31.17 20.56 -32.62
CA GLU A 100 32.17 19.93 -31.77
C GLU A 100 32.54 20.83 -30.57
N PRO A 101 32.00 20.57 -29.39
CA PRO A 101 32.33 21.34 -28.18
C PRO A 101 33.83 21.20 -27.83
N TRP A 102 34.50 22.35 -27.65
CA TRP A 102 35.91 22.38 -27.32
C TRP A 102 36.20 22.80 -25.87
N VAL A 103 37.40 22.43 -25.36
CA VAL A 103 37.82 22.72 -23.99
C VAL A 103 38.05 24.22 -23.82
N SER A 104 37.47 24.82 -22.79
CA SER A 104 37.72 26.20 -22.36
C SER A 104 38.99 26.33 -21.52
N LYS A 105 39.44 27.54 -21.23
CA LYS A 105 40.67 27.79 -20.42
C LYS A 105 40.62 27.18 -19.03
N ASP A 106 39.40 26.97 -18.47
CA ASP A 106 39.14 26.35 -17.17
C ASP A 106 39.01 24.82 -17.25
N GLY A 107 39.34 24.18 -18.37
CA GLY A 107 39.34 22.74 -18.57
C GLY A 107 37.93 22.13 -18.82
N LYS A 108 36.89 22.92 -18.92
CA LYS A 108 35.53 22.44 -19.18
C LYS A 108 35.20 22.39 -20.67
N LYS A 109 34.24 21.55 -21.07
CA LYS A 109 33.66 21.51 -22.43
C LYS A 109 32.23 22.00 -22.41
N PRO A 110 31.98 23.31 -22.38
CA PRO A 110 30.60 23.81 -22.37
C PRO A 110 29.90 23.52 -23.70
N LYS A 111 28.60 23.14 -23.61
CA LYS A 111 27.75 22.88 -24.79
C LYS A 111 27.40 24.16 -25.55
N TYR A 112 27.38 25.28 -24.87
CA TYR A 112 27.09 26.62 -25.44
C TYR A 112 28.21 27.57 -25.17
N ARG A 113 28.39 28.51 -26.10
CA ARG A 113 29.32 29.62 -26.06
C ARG A 113 28.57 30.92 -26.24
N THR A 114 29.12 32.01 -25.71
CA THR A 114 28.51 33.34 -25.79
C THR A 114 29.56 34.37 -26.16
N PRO A 115 29.19 35.51 -26.76
CA PRO A 115 30.10 36.66 -27.00
C PRO A 115 30.77 37.10 -25.71
N ARG A 116 31.97 37.68 -25.84
CA ARG A 116 32.70 38.25 -24.70
C ARG A 116 31.98 39.44 -24.14
N HIS A 117 32.04 39.55 -22.80
CA HIS A 117 31.54 40.75 -22.05
C HIS A 117 30.04 41.02 -22.11
N GLU A 118 29.29 40.21 -22.79
CA GLU A 118 27.85 40.27 -22.78
C GLU A 118 27.29 39.30 -21.71
N TYR A 119 26.27 39.79 -20.98
CA TYR A 119 25.61 39.05 -19.91
C TYR A 119 24.14 39.40 -19.91
N ASP A 120 23.34 38.56 -20.56
CA ASP A 120 21.89 38.71 -20.56
C ASP A 120 21.21 37.35 -20.65
N ALA A 121 19.89 37.33 -20.58
CA ALA A 121 19.06 36.18 -20.83
C ALA A 121 18.81 36.03 -22.33
N PHE A 122 18.56 34.77 -22.76
CA PHE A 122 18.10 34.48 -24.10
C PHE A 122 16.57 34.61 -24.17
N LEU A 123 16.08 35.36 -25.14
CA LEU A 123 14.67 35.61 -25.41
C LEU A 123 14.37 35.08 -26.82
N ALA A 124 13.49 34.07 -26.97
CA ALA A 124 13.21 33.50 -28.26
C ALA A 124 12.41 34.47 -29.13
N ASN A 125 12.76 34.58 -30.42
CA ASN A 125 11.97 35.31 -31.42
C ASN A 125 10.72 34.51 -31.79
N HIS A 126 9.55 35.14 -31.71
CA HIS A 126 8.33 34.54 -32.22
C HIS A 126 8.27 34.70 -33.74
N PRO A 127 7.99 33.63 -34.50
CA PRO A 127 8.02 33.69 -35.98
C PRO A 127 7.04 34.71 -36.55
N GLU A 128 5.88 34.91 -35.95
CA GLU A 128 4.81 35.76 -36.44
C GLU A 128 4.65 37.08 -35.65
N ILE A 129 5.05 37.12 -34.38
CA ILE A 129 4.80 38.25 -33.47
C ILE A 129 6.10 39.02 -33.20
N LYS A 130 6.33 40.09 -33.96
CA LYS A 130 7.56 40.91 -33.87
C LYS A 130 7.77 41.56 -32.51
N ALA A 131 6.66 41.95 -31.83
CA ALA A 131 6.70 42.61 -30.53
C ALA A 131 6.51 41.64 -29.35
N TYR A 132 6.76 40.35 -29.54
CA TYR A 132 6.43 39.30 -28.55
C TYR A 132 6.88 39.63 -27.12
N TRP A 133 8.11 40.14 -26.94
CA TRP A 133 8.64 40.56 -25.64
C TRP A 133 8.47 42.03 -25.33
N LYS A 134 8.01 42.87 -26.28
CA LYS A 134 7.82 44.34 -26.14
C LYS A 134 6.43 44.71 -25.66
N ASP A 135 5.43 44.02 -26.18
CA ASP A 135 4.03 44.18 -25.76
C ASP A 135 3.77 43.41 -24.47
N LEU A 136 3.89 44.12 -23.35
CA LEU A 136 3.80 43.49 -22.05
C LEU A 136 2.38 43.03 -21.69
N GLU A 137 1.34 43.65 -22.24
CA GLU A 137 -0.05 43.25 -22.02
C GLU A 137 -0.34 41.96 -22.79
N ALA A 138 0.00 41.92 -24.08
CA ALA A 138 -0.12 40.69 -24.87
C ALA A 138 0.74 39.55 -24.32
N LEU A 139 1.95 39.82 -23.82
CA LEU A 139 2.81 38.83 -23.16
C LEU A 139 2.16 38.31 -21.90
N ARG A 140 1.55 39.18 -21.08
CA ARG A 140 0.87 38.82 -19.83
C ARG A 140 -0.31 37.87 -20.09
N ALA A 141 -1.08 38.13 -21.15
CA ALA A 141 -2.19 37.26 -21.54
C ALA A 141 -1.74 35.85 -22.01
N ARG A 142 -0.47 35.69 -22.44
CA ARG A 142 0.11 34.42 -22.90
C ARG A 142 0.83 33.65 -21.78
N CYS A 143 1.09 34.30 -20.64
CA CYS A 143 1.80 33.67 -19.55
C CYS A 143 1.02 32.50 -18.96
N PHE A 144 1.75 31.51 -18.50
CA PHE A 144 1.16 30.43 -17.72
C PHE A 144 0.57 30.99 -16.40
N THR A 145 -0.65 30.58 -16.06
CA THR A 145 -1.39 31.19 -14.95
C THR A 145 -1.59 30.19 -13.83
N ILE A 146 -1.19 30.57 -12.61
CA ILE A 146 -1.47 29.85 -11.36
C ILE A 146 -2.23 30.81 -10.42
N ASN A 147 -3.39 30.40 -9.95
CA ASN A 147 -4.25 31.20 -9.04
C ASN A 147 -4.49 32.64 -9.58
N GLY A 148 -4.70 32.77 -10.88
CA GLY A 148 -4.95 34.05 -11.55
C GLY A 148 -3.72 34.95 -11.75
N LYS A 149 -2.51 34.52 -11.36
CA LYS A 149 -1.26 35.25 -11.55
C LYS A 149 -0.48 34.73 -12.76
N PRO A 150 0.06 35.62 -13.63
CA PRO A 150 0.85 35.25 -14.78
C PRO A 150 2.31 34.97 -14.41
N TYR A 151 2.87 33.90 -14.98
CA TYR A 151 4.26 33.48 -14.76
C TYR A 151 5.01 33.28 -16.08
N ILE A 152 6.26 33.77 -16.12
CA ILE A 152 7.25 33.47 -17.16
C ILE A 152 8.17 32.38 -16.67
N LEU A 153 8.51 31.39 -17.52
CA LEU A 153 9.45 30.34 -17.17
C LEU A 153 10.91 30.83 -17.28
N ILE A 154 11.76 30.36 -16.38
CA ILE A 154 13.23 30.50 -16.47
C ILE A 154 13.86 29.12 -16.57
N THR A 155 14.63 28.86 -17.62
CA THR A 155 15.33 27.61 -17.87
C THR A 155 16.81 27.81 -18.19
N GLU A 156 17.55 26.74 -18.54
CA GLU A 156 18.93 26.76 -19.01
C GLU A 156 19.03 26.33 -20.48
N GLY A 157 19.58 27.19 -21.33
CA GLY A 157 19.84 26.90 -22.75
C GLY A 157 18.72 27.31 -23.70
N GLY A 158 19.10 27.99 -24.78
CA GLY A 158 18.18 28.67 -25.73
C GLY A 158 17.16 27.75 -26.40
N PHE A 159 17.52 26.51 -26.76
CA PHE A 159 16.56 25.57 -27.35
C PHE A 159 15.37 25.28 -26.43
N LYS A 160 15.56 25.22 -25.11
CA LYS A 160 14.47 25.01 -24.16
C LYS A 160 13.51 26.22 -24.11
N ALA A 161 14.08 27.45 -24.21
CA ALA A 161 13.24 28.64 -24.31
C ALA A 161 12.42 28.66 -25.60
N ILE A 162 13.03 28.28 -26.71
CA ILE A 162 12.33 28.14 -28.01
C ILE A 162 11.18 27.12 -27.87
N THR A 163 11.44 25.95 -27.28
CA THR A 163 10.41 24.92 -27.07
C THR A 163 9.29 25.45 -26.18
N GLY A 164 9.59 26.11 -25.08
CA GLY A 164 8.57 26.69 -24.19
C GLY A 164 7.70 27.73 -24.91
N CYS A 165 8.32 28.69 -25.60
CA CYS A 165 7.59 29.72 -26.36
C CYS A 165 6.77 29.14 -27.52
N MET A 166 7.27 28.10 -28.19
CA MET A 166 6.55 27.37 -29.25
C MET A 166 5.25 26.72 -28.75
N HIS A 167 5.20 26.36 -27.49
CA HIS A 167 4.01 25.80 -26.82
C HIS A 167 3.21 26.85 -26.04
N ASP A 168 3.27 28.10 -26.41
CA ASP A 168 2.56 29.23 -25.77
C ASP A 168 2.84 29.37 -24.26
N ILE A 169 4.08 29.10 -23.85
CA ILE A 169 4.58 29.36 -22.50
C ILE A 169 5.79 30.28 -22.60
N PRO A 170 5.65 31.59 -22.37
CA PRO A 170 6.79 32.51 -22.40
C PRO A 170 7.93 32.03 -21.53
N THR A 171 9.07 31.72 -22.16
CA THR A 171 10.21 31.08 -21.50
C THR A 171 11.49 31.83 -21.81
N VAL A 172 12.21 32.19 -20.74
CA VAL A 172 13.53 32.85 -20.78
C VAL A 172 14.61 31.82 -20.49
N ALA A 173 15.68 31.80 -21.25
CA ALA A 173 16.80 30.92 -20.94
C ALA A 173 18.05 31.65 -20.47
N LEU A 174 18.69 31.05 -19.46
CA LEU A 174 20.04 31.45 -19.04
C LEU A 174 21.09 30.61 -19.77
N VAL A 175 22.28 31.17 -19.96
CA VAL A 175 23.41 30.43 -20.55
C VAL A 175 23.87 29.29 -19.62
N GLY A 176 23.67 29.46 -18.35
CA GLY A 176 23.90 28.49 -17.28
C GLY A 176 23.17 28.90 -16.03
N VAL A 177 22.83 27.96 -15.15
CA VAL A 177 22.00 28.16 -13.94
C VAL A 177 22.49 29.32 -13.03
N THR A 178 23.76 29.68 -13.09
CA THR A 178 24.33 30.79 -12.28
C THR A 178 24.41 32.12 -13.02
N MET A 179 23.99 32.18 -14.29
CA MET A 179 24.20 33.32 -15.18
C MET A 179 23.01 34.29 -15.29
N GLY A 180 22.06 34.19 -14.37
CA GLY A 180 20.92 35.11 -14.27
C GLY A 180 21.25 36.44 -13.57
N LEU A 181 22.49 36.60 -13.09
CA LEU A 181 22.96 37.83 -12.40
C LEU A 181 24.20 38.37 -13.06
N THR A 182 24.36 39.68 -13.05
CA THR A 182 25.56 40.40 -13.53
C THR A 182 26.79 39.98 -12.72
N PRO A 183 27.98 39.93 -13.35
CA PRO A 183 29.22 39.58 -12.64
C PRO A 183 29.62 40.62 -11.59
N ARG A 184 30.18 40.18 -10.46
CA ARG A 184 30.70 41.08 -9.40
C ARG A 184 31.75 42.09 -9.89
N ALA A 185 32.48 41.76 -10.95
CA ALA A 185 33.42 42.67 -11.56
C ALA A 185 32.79 43.95 -12.15
N LYS A 186 31.45 43.92 -12.38
CA LYS A 186 30.66 45.06 -12.85
C LYS A 186 29.90 45.81 -11.74
N GLY A 187 30.18 45.53 -10.45
CA GLY A 187 29.51 46.10 -9.29
C GLY A 187 28.77 45.05 -8.43
N GLU A 188 27.85 45.49 -7.58
CA GLU A 188 26.98 44.55 -6.86
C GLU A 188 26.14 43.75 -7.85
N PRO A 189 26.06 42.42 -7.68
CA PRO A 189 25.28 41.57 -8.58
C PRO A 189 23.79 41.96 -8.61
N ASP A 190 23.29 42.23 -9.80
CA ASP A 190 21.87 42.48 -10.05
C ASP A 190 21.36 41.52 -11.13
N LEU A 191 20.04 41.47 -11.39
CA LEU A 191 19.48 40.71 -12.49
C LEU A 191 20.10 41.14 -13.84
N VAL A 192 20.31 40.18 -14.73
CA VAL A 192 20.68 40.52 -16.10
C VAL A 192 19.57 41.31 -16.79
N PRO A 193 19.92 42.22 -17.75
CA PRO A 193 18.98 43.21 -18.28
C PRO A 193 17.60 42.65 -18.70
N GLY A 194 17.58 41.56 -19.44
CA GLY A 194 16.34 40.96 -19.93
C GLY A 194 15.41 40.45 -18.79
N LEU A 195 16.00 39.84 -17.74
CA LEU A 195 15.22 39.44 -16.55
C LEU A 195 14.82 40.65 -15.72
N LYS A 196 15.70 41.63 -15.56
CA LYS A 196 15.41 42.84 -14.82
C LYS A 196 14.21 43.60 -15.37
N ARG A 197 14.17 43.82 -16.68
CA ARG A 197 13.05 44.44 -17.37
C ARG A 197 11.71 43.74 -17.14
N LEU A 198 11.68 42.42 -17.20
CA LEU A 198 10.47 41.66 -16.94
C LEU A 198 10.06 41.71 -15.47
N ALA A 199 11.02 41.67 -14.56
CA ALA A 199 10.79 41.82 -13.12
C ALA A 199 10.23 43.23 -12.77
N GLU A 200 10.81 44.29 -13.32
CA GLU A 200 10.33 45.65 -13.18
C GLU A 200 8.92 45.86 -13.77
N ALA A 201 8.58 45.09 -14.82
CA ALA A 201 7.24 45.06 -15.38
C ALA A 201 6.22 44.28 -14.53
N GLY A 202 6.63 43.68 -13.40
CA GLY A 202 5.75 43.00 -12.45
C GLY A 202 5.33 41.59 -12.91
N PHE A 203 6.15 40.90 -13.69
CA PHE A 203 5.93 39.49 -13.96
C PHE A 203 6.42 38.61 -12.81
N ASN A 204 5.75 37.47 -12.62
CA ASN A 204 6.20 36.41 -11.74
C ASN A 204 6.96 35.33 -12.52
N PHE A 205 7.69 34.45 -11.83
CA PHE A 205 8.56 33.49 -12.49
C PHE A 205 8.43 32.07 -11.94
N ILE A 206 8.50 31.09 -12.82
CA ILE A 206 8.69 29.67 -12.45
C ILE A 206 10.06 29.23 -12.95
N ILE A 207 10.91 28.74 -12.05
CA ILE A 207 12.21 28.18 -12.43
C ILE A 207 12.04 26.70 -12.78
N ALA A 208 12.50 26.34 -13.99
CA ALA A 208 12.44 24.98 -14.56
C ALA A 208 13.83 24.59 -15.10
N PHE A 209 14.80 24.37 -14.20
CA PHE A 209 16.12 23.88 -14.58
C PHE A 209 16.11 22.36 -14.77
N ASP A 210 17.19 21.81 -15.29
CA ASP A 210 17.34 20.39 -15.57
C ASP A 210 17.13 19.52 -14.34
N SER A 211 16.42 18.41 -14.50
CA SER A 211 16.23 17.39 -13.48
C SER A 211 17.50 16.52 -13.37
N ASP A 212 18.38 16.87 -12.43
CA ASP A 212 19.64 16.18 -12.18
C ASP A 212 19.53 15.21 -10.99
N THR A 213 20.12 14.02 -11.11
CA THR A 213 20.16 13.02 -10.03
C THR A 213 21.44 13.06 -9.19
N LYS A 214 22.52 13.68 -9.71
CA LYS A 214 23.82 13.72 -9.01
C LYS A 214 23.79 14.71 -7.85
N PRO A 215 23.98 14.30 -6.58
CA PRO A 215 23.80 15.16 -5.40
C PRO A 215 24.62 16.47 -5.46
N LYS A 216 25.82 16.43 -6.03
CA LYS A 216 26.69 17.61 -6.19
C LYS A 216 26.09 18.62 -7.16
N THR A 217 25.50 18.15 -8.27
CA THR A 217 24.85 19.02 -9.27
C THR A 217 23.56 19.59 -8.71
N VAL A 218 22.70 18.75 -8.11
CA VAL A 218 21.45 19.17 -7.45
C VAL A 218 21.70 20.27 -6.44
N ASN A 219 22.69 20.13 -5.57
CA ASN A 219 23.05 21.15 -4.59
C ASN A 219 23.57 22.45 -5.24
N SER A 220 24.29 22.36 -6.38
CA SER A 220 24.74 23.54 -7.11
C SER A 220 23.59 24.30 -7.75
N VAL A 221 22.64 23.57 -8.36
CA VAL A 221 21.42 24.12 -8.98
C VAL A 221 20.56 24.81 -7.92
N ARG A 222 20.27 24.14 -6.79
CA ARG A 222 19.52 24.73 -5.67
C ARG A 222 20.12 26.04 -5.15
N ARG A 223 21.47 26.14 -5.07
CA ARG A 223 22.13 27.40 -4.67
C ARG A 223 21.93 28.49 -5.71
N ALA A 224 21.99 28.14 -6.99
CA ALA A 224 21.77 29.08 -8.08
C ALA A 224 20.32 29.60 -8.08
N GLU A 225 19.35 28.71 -7.92
CA GLU A 225 17.92 29.06 -7.80
C GLU A 225 17.68 30.00 -6.63
N LYS A 226 18.13 29.66 -5.43
CA LYS A 226 17.97 30.52 -4.24
C LYS A 226 18.55 31.91 -4.45
N ARG A 227 19.74 31.95 -5.08
CA ARG A 227 20.41 33.22 -5.37
C ARG A 227 19.62 34.08 -6.35
N LEU A 228 19.14 33.46 -7.45
CA LEU A 228 18.30 34.12 -8.45
C LEU A 228 16.97 34.61 -7.85
N THR A 229 16.31 33.75 -7.10
CA THR A 229 15.05 34.04 -6.39
C THR A 229 15.17 35.24 -5.47
N LYS A 230 16.26 35.33 -4.70
CA LYS A 230 16.49 36.48 -3.82
C LYS A 230 16.47 37.79 -4.60
N HIS A 231 17.12 37.83 -5.77
CA HIS A 231 17.16 39.06 -6.59
C HIS A 231 15.81 39.35 -7.27
N LEU A 232 15.10 38.33 -7.79
CA LEU A 232 13.78 38.48 -8.37
C LEU A 232 12.76 39.01 -7.33
N ARG A 233 12.77 38.46 -6.12
CA ARG A 233 11.91 38.92 -5.02
C ARG A 233 12.21 40.35 -4.56
N ALA A 234 13.45 40.81 -4.72
CA ALA A 234 13.78 42.23 -4.43
C ALA A 234 13.04 43.19 -5.37
N TYR A 235 12.60 42.73 -6.54
CA TYR A 235 11.73 43.48 -7.46
C TYR A 235 10.23 43.22 -7.23
N GLY A 236 9.86 42.52 -6.16
CA GLY A 236 8.46 42.22 -5.82
C GLY A 236 7.87 41.01 -6.55
N CYS A 237 8.67 40.23 -7.29
CA CYS A 237 8.20 39.08 -8.05
C CYS A 237 7.93 37.85 -7.14
N GLU A 238 6.83 37.18 -7.37
CA GLU A 238 6.63 35.81 -6.86
C GLU A 238 7.47 34.82 -7.68
N VAL A 239 8.19 33.92 -7.00
CA VAL A 239 9.09 32.96 -7.65
C VAL A 239 8.82 31.57 -7.12
N LEU A 240 8.42 30.69 -8.05
CA LEU A 240 8.16 29.28 -7.81
C LEU A 240 9.23 28.43 -8.51
N SER A 241 9.33 27.16 -8.20
CA SER A 241 10.21 26.20 -8.88
C SER A 241 9.51 24.87 -9.14
N VAL A 242 9.83 24.28 -10.30
CA VAL A 242 9.55 22.92 -10.67
C VAL A 242 10.82 22.10 -10.96
N THR A 243 12.00 22.64 -10.67
CA THR A 243 13.28 21.99 -10.87
C THR A 243 13.33 20.66 -10.13
N GLY A 244 13.60 19.55 -10.87
CA GLY A 244 13.68 18.21 -10.30
C GLY A 244 12.32 17.57 -9.99
N ARG A 245 11.23 18.10 -10.56
CA ARG A 245 9.87 17.57 -10.39
C ARG A 245 9.44 16.56 -11.44
N TRP A 246 10.28 16.27 -12.39
CA TRP A 246 10.06 15.19 -13.36
C TRP A 246 11.23 14.22 -13.33
N GLU A 247 10.94 12.97 -13.67
CA GLU A 247 11.97 11.93 -13.74
C GLU A 247 12.85 12.12 -14.97
N PRO A 248 14.18 12.12 -14.82
CA PRO A 248 15.11 12.37 -15.91
C PRO A 248 15.24 11.19 -16.88
N GLY A 249 14.54 10.08 -16.67
CA GLY A 249 14.71 8.83 -17.39
C GLY A 249 15.93 8.02 -16.87
N GLU A 250 15.99 6.73 -17.20
CA GLU A 250 17.03 5.82 -16.66
C GLU A 250 18.46 6.27 -17.04
N ASN A 251 18.64 6.82 -18.25
CA ASN A 251 19.93 7.32 -18.77
C ASN A 251 20.01 8.85 -18.79
N GLY A 252 19.04 9.54 -18.21
CA GLY A 252 18.95 11.01 -18.20
C GLY A 252 18.47 11.61 -19.52
N GLU A 253 17.76 10.85 -20.34
CA GLU A 253 17.23 11.27 -21.64
C GLU A 253 16.08 12.27 -21.54
N LEU A 254 15.40 12.36 -20.38
CA LEU A 254 14.32 13.30 -20.10
C LEU A 254 14.74 14.42 -19.14
N LYS A 255 16.04 14.71 -19.06
CA LYS A 255 16.58 15.63 -18.06
C LYS A 255 16.17 17.09 -18.28
N GLY A 256 16.11 17.54 -19.54
CA GLY A 256 15.68 18.89 -19.91
C GLY A 256 14.15 18.98 -20.05
N MET A 257 13.60 20.17 -19.84
CA MET A 257 12.15 20.40 -20.07
C MET A 257 11.76 20.15 -21.52
N ASP A 258 12.63 20.49 -22.49
CA ASP A 258 12.45 20.22 -23.91
C ASP A 258 12.43 18.71 -24.20
N ASP A 259 13.33 17.96 -23.63
CA ASP A 259 13.36 16.51 -23.74
C ASP A 259 12.10 15.87 -23.13
N PHE A 260 11.65 16.37 -21.97
CA PHE A 260 10.43 15.90 -21.32
C PHE A 260 9.18 16.17 -22.16
N ILE A 261 8.98 17.41 -22.64
CA ILE A 261 7.85 17.80 -23.47
C ILE A 261 7.83 16.95 -24.75
N ASN A 262 8.99 16.73 -25.37
CA ASN A 262 9.10 15.96 -26.60
C ASN A 262 8.76 14.48 -26.45
N ASN A 263 9.00 13.88 -25.29
CA ASN A 263 8.77 12.45 -25.05
C ASN A 263 7.43 12.15 -24.40
N LYS A 264 6.91 13.06 -23.59
CA LYS A 264 5.58 12.92 -22.97
C LYS A 264 4.54 13.71 -23.76
N ASP A 265 4.30 14.92 -23.43
CA ASP A 265 3.54 15.96 -24.14
C ASP A 265 3.57 17.27 -23.35
N ILE A 266 3.00 18.33 -23.93
CA ILE A 266 2.94 19.64 -23.27
C ILE A 266 1.96 19.66 -22.10
N GLU A 267 0.88 18.88 -22.14
CA GLU A 267 -0.12 18.86 -21.07
C GLU A 267 0.44 18.19 -19.81
N ALA A 268 1.25 17.14 -19.97
CA ALA A 268 2.00 16.56 -18.84
C ALA A 268 2.95 17.58 -18.19
N PHE A 269 3.60 18.44 -19.02
CA PHE A 269 4.46 19.49 -18.48
C PHE A 269 3.65 20.62 -17.82
N ARG A 270 2.50 21.00 -18.38
CA ARG A 270 1.57 21.95 -17.74
C ARG A 270 1.08 21.46 -16.38
N ALA A 271 0.81 20.15 -16.25
CA ALA A 271 0.44 19.54 -14.98
C ALA A 271 1.57 19.64 -13.93
N ILE A 272 2.84 19.55 -14.35
CA ILE A 272 4.01 19.78 -13.47
C ILE A 272 4.09 21.27 -13.07
N LEU A 273 3.84 22.19 -13.99
CA LEU A 273 3.85 23.64 -13.70
C LEU A 273 2.79 24.01 -12.67
N MET A 274 1.62 23.35 -12.68
CA MET A 274 0.58 23.55 -11.66
C MET A 274 1.02 23.13 -10.25
N GLN A 275 2.07 22.32 -10.13
CA GLN A 275 2.66 21.87 -8.86
C GLN A 275 3.87 22.70 -8.44
N ALA A 276 4.09 23.87 -9.05
CA ALA A 276 5.21 24.73 -8.73
C ALA A 276 5.12 25.26 -7.30
N GLU A 277 6.24 25.21 -6.56
CA GLU A 277 6.30 25.63 -5.17
C GLU A 277 7.23 26.81 -4.92
N PRO A 278 6.98 27.62 -3.89
CA PRO A 278 7.88 28.69 -3.48
C PRO A 278 9.25 28.16 -3.05
N ILE A 279 10.31 28.81 -3.52
CA ILE A 279 11.68 28.48 -3.13
C ILE A 279 11.97 29.01 -1.74
N SER A 280 12.28 28.12 -0.80
CA SER A 280 12.62 28.48 0.58
C SER A 280 13.90 29.35 0.67
N GLU A 281 13.84 30.48 1.36
CA GLU A 281 14.91 31.46 1.45
C GLU A 281 16.07 31.12 2.38
N THR A 282 16.01 30.02 3.12
CA THR A 282 17.11 29.66 4.00
C THR A 282 18.39 29.45 3.19
N LEU A 283 19.16 30.54 3.07
CA LEU A 283 20.47 30.56 2.43
C LEU A 283 21.47 29.77 3.30
N ASP A 284 22.03 28.73 2.71
CA ASP A 284 23.33 28.22 3.10
C ASP A 284 24.39 29.27 2.75
N THR A 285 24.52 30.30 3.58
CA THR A 285 25.69 31.17 3.54
C THR A 285 26.87 30.34 4.01
N GLY A 286 27.83 30.11 3.11
CA GLY A 286 29.07 29.40 3.35
C GLY A 286 30.03 30.04 4.38
N ASN A 287 29.50 30.44 5.48
CA ASN A 287 30.17 30.70 6.74
C ASN A 287 29.55 29.72 7.72
N ARG A 288 30.24 28.60 7.97
CA ARG A 288 29.97 27.68 9.06
C ARG A 288 30.13 28.39 10.42
N LYS A 289 29.23 29.31 10.74
CA LYS A 289 28.68 29.41 12.08
C LYS A 289 27.51 28.46 12.07
N THR A 290 27.71 27.27 12.57
CA THR A 290 26.67 26.26 12.87
C THR A 290 25.54 27.00 13.56
N LYS A 291 24.43 27.27 12.85
CA LYS A 291 23.19 27.58 13.56
C LYS A 291 22.99 26.38 14.47
N LYS A 292 22.94 26.64 15.76
CA LYS A 292 22.61 25.64 16.76
C LYS A 292 21.34 24.95 16.25
N PRO A 293 21.31 23.63 16.10
CA PRO A 293 20.10 22.94 15.66
C PRO A 293 18.95 23.39 16.58
N PRO A 294 17.73 23.57 16.06
CA PRO A 294 16.58 23.84 16.92
C PRO A 294 16.53 22.76 17.99
N THR A 295 15.94 23.03 19.12
CA THR A 295 15.74 22.00 20.14
C THR A 295 14.83 20.91 19.61
N THR A 296 14.92 19.71 20.15
CA THR A 296 14.02 18.60 19.78
C THR A 296 12.57 18.98 20.01
N SER A 297 12.27 19.75 21.07
CA SER A 297 10.93 20.23 21.39
C SER A 297 10.39 21.23 20.36
N GLU A 298 11.19 22.24 19.95
CA GLU A 298 10.79 23.18 18.90
C GLU A 298 10.53 22.46 17.56
N THR A 299 11.36 21.47 17.25
CA THR A 299 11.19 20.69 16.01
C THR A 299 9.95 19.80 16.08
N ALA A 300 9.70 19.13 17.21
CA ALA A 300 8.50 18.30 17.39
C ALA A 300 7.23 19.16 17.30
N ALA A 301 7.17 20.29 17.98
CA ALA A 301 6.04 21.21 17.93
C ALA A 301 5.76 21.71 16.51
N LEU A 302 6.80 22.11 15.76
CA LEU A 302 6.67 22.53 14.37
C LEU A 302 6.12 21.42 13.47
N LEU A 303 6.60 20.18 13.65
CA LEU A 303 6.15 19.05 12.86
C LEU A 303 4.76 18.58 13.28
N ALA A 304 4.42 18.64 14.56
CA ALA A 304 3.08 18.33 15.06
C ALA A 304 2.04 19.29 14.50
N GLU A 305 2.34 20.60 14.45
CA GLU A 305 1.49 21.61 13.84
C GLU A 305 1.28 21.33 12.34
N GLN A 306 2.34 21.03 11.59
CA GLN A 306 2.28 20.87 10.13
C GLN A 306 1.70 19.51 9.69
N TYR A 307 1.96 18.46 10.45
CA TYR A 307 1.61 17.08 10.06
C TYR A 307 0.63 16.42 11.00
N GLY A 308 0.13 17.10 12.03
CA GLY A 308 -0.77 16.51 13.01
C GLY A 308 -2.09 16.01 12.45
N SER A 309 -2.53 16.52 11.29
CA SER A 309 -3.68 15.99 10.55
C SER A 309 -3.35 14.74 9.74
N LYS A 310 -2.06 14.50 9.43
CA LYS A 310 -1.58 13.40 8.56
C LYS A 310 -0.77 12.35 9.30
N TRP A 311 -0.29 12.63 10.49
CA TRP A 311 0.49 11.71 11.34
C TRP A 311 -0.21 11.54 12.68
N LYS A 312 -0.36 10.31 13.12
CA LYS A 312 -0.92 9.97 14.43
C LYS A 312 -0.16 8.78 15.02
N TYR A 313 -0.09 8.73 16.34
CA TYR A 313 0.35 7.55 17.07
C TYR A 313 -0.86 6.82 17.60
N ASP A 314 -1.13 5.61 17.12
CA ASP A 314 -2.23 4.73 17.50
C ASP A 314 -1.84 4.02 18.82
N ASP A 315 -2.39 4.50 19.93
CA ASP A 315 -2.05 3.97 21.26
C ASP A 315 -2.62 2.57 21.49
N ASP A 316 -3.80 2.26 20.93
CA ASP A 316 -4.40 0.92 21.00
C ASP A 316 -3.47 -0.13 20.40
N GLN A 317 -2.81 0.19 19.30
CA GLN A 317 -1.92 -0.73 18.58
C GLN A 317 -0.43 -0.42 18.76
N GLN A 318 -0.07 0.59 19.56
CA GLN A 318 1.30 0.99 19.84
C GLN A 318 2.13 1.20 18.55
N THR A 319 1.56 1.91 17.56
CA THR A 319 2.16 2.06 16.24
C THR A 319 1.90 3.42 15.61
N TRP A 320 2.81 3.87 14.75
CA TRP A 320 2.61 5.06 13.95
C TRP A 320 1.63 4.81 12.80
N ARG A 321 0.83 5.83 12.50
CA ARG A 321 -0.04 5.88 11.32
C ARG A 321 0.20 7.16 10.55
N VAL A 322 0.29 7.01 9.24
CA VAL A 322 0.48 8.12 8.30
C VAL A 322 -0.66 8.07 7.29
N ASP A 323 -1.34 9.19 7.11
CA ASP A 323 -2.38 9.30 6.11
C ASP A 323 -1.76 9.27 4.70
N SER A 324 -2.25 8.34 3.87
CA SER A 324 -1.81 8.16 2.48
C SER A 324 -2.68 8.94 1.48
N GLY A 325 -3.66 9.70 1.94
CA GLY A 325 -4.70 10.28 1.10
C GLY A 325 -5.83 9.32 0.74
N LYS A 326 -5.75 8.06 1.20
CA LYS A 326 -6.79 7.03 1.02
C LYS A 326 -7.09 6.28 2.32
N HIS A 327 -6.13 6.14 3.21
CA HIS A 327 -6.28 5.46 4.49
C HIS A 327 -5.10 5.77 5.41
N TRP A 328 -5.24 5.47 6.69
CA TRP A 328 -4.17 5.55 7.69
C TRP A 328 -3.26 4.32 7.61
N GLN A 329 -2.14 4.48 6.94
CA GLN A 329 -1.17 3.43 6.72
C GLN A 329 -0.31 3.18 7.97
N LYS A 330 -0.21 1.92 8.39
CA LYS A 330 0.66 1.51 9.48
C LYS A 330 2.13 1.70 9.11
N ARG A 331 2.91 2.29 10.02
CA ARG A 331 4.36 2.46 9.89
C ARG A 331 5.05 1.93 11.14
N SER A 332 6.01 1.04 10.96
CA SER A 332 6.87 0.64 12.08
C SER A 332 7.68 1.82 12.59
N VAL A 333 8.20 1.73 13.82
CA VAL A 333 9.06 2.76 14.41
C VAL A 333 10.24 3.10 13.50
N GLY A 334 10.85 2.09 12.86
CA GLY A 334 11.95 2.29 11.91
C GLY A 334 11.52 3.01 10.63
N GLN A 335 10.37 2.66 10.07
CA GLN A 335 9.82 3.34 8.88
C GLN A 335 9.45 4.80 9.19
N PHE A 336 8.82 5.06 10.34
CA PHE A 336 8.52 6.43 10.75
C PHE A 336 9.78 7.24 11.04
N HIS A 337 10.81 6.63 11.64
CA HIS A 337 12.10 7.27 11.82
C HIS A 337 12.75 7.69 10.48
N THR A 338 12.65 6.82 9.46
CA THR A 338 13.14 7.14 8.12
C THR A 338 12.33 8.26 7.46
N LEU A 339 11.00 8.23 7.57
CA LEU A 339 10.11 9.29 7.12
C LEU A 339 10.47 10.63 7.78
N LEU A 340 10.61 10.63 9.10
CA LEU A 340 10.99 11.82 9.87
C LEU A 340 12.33 12.40 9.41
N LYS A 341 13.34 11.53 9.21
CA LYS A 341 14.62 11.94 8.64
C LYS A 341 14.44 12.60 7.27
N THR A 342 13.68 11.98 6.38
CA THR A 342 13.42 12.52 5.04
C THR A 342 12.75 13.90 5.10
N VAL A 343 11.79 14.07 6.00
CA VAL A 343 11.10 15.37 6.20
C VAL A 343 12.06 16.42 6.76
N LEU A 344 12.89 16.09 7.74
CA LEU A 344 13.90 17.00 8.28
C LEU A 344 14.90 17.44 7.20
N ASP A 345 15.36 16.49 6.39
CA ASP A 345 16.28 16.77 5.27
C ASP A 345 15.60 17.66 4.21
N ALA A 346 14.36 17.35 3.83
CA ALA A 346 13.59 18.13 2.85
C ALA A 346 13.32 19.57 3.31
N LYS A 347 13.06 19.75 4.61
CA LYS A 347 12.85 21.07 5.23
C LYS A 347 14.15 21.78 5.58
N ASN A 348 15.30 21.18 5.34
CA ASN A 348 16.63 21.68 5.73
C ASN A 348 16.72 22.03 7.24
N ILE A 349 16.04 21.27 8.09
CA ILE A 349 16.17 21.37 9.54
C ILE A 349 17.45 20.64 9.96
N PRO A 350 18.46 21.36 10.51
CA PRO A 350 19.69 20.72 10.91
C PRO A 350 19.48 19.84 12.15
N TYR A 351 20.04 18.65 12.16
CA TYR A 351 20.05 17.75 13.30
C TYR A 351 21.44 17.15 13.52
N PRO A 352 21.91 16.99 14.77
CA PRO A 352 23.28 16.55 15.08
C PRO A 352 23.51 15.05 14.87
N GLY A 353 22.45 14.25 14.73
CA GLY A 353 22.58 12.80 14.54
C GLY A 353 21.29 12.04 14.83
N ALA A 354 21.37 10.70 14.77
CA ALA A 354 20.21 9.81 14.93
C ALA A 354 19.52 9.92 16.30
N ALA A 355 20.25 10.26 17.36
CA ALA A 355 19.66 10.48 18.68
C ALA A 355 18.65 11.61 18.67
N TYR A 356 18.98 12.73 18.03
CA TYR A 356 18.08 13.87 17.88
C TYR A 356 16.76 13.48 17.18
N ILE A 357 16.85 12.70 16.09
CA ILE A 357 15.65 12.26 15.36
C ILE A 357 14.78 11.33 16.23
N ARG A 358 15.40 10.49 17.06
CA ARG A 358 14.67 9.64 18.02
C ARG A 358 13.95 10.49 19.07
N ASP A 359 14.63 11.47 19.64
CA ASP A 359 14.06 12.35 20.66
C ASP A 359 12.89 13.18 20.09
N VAL A 360 13.01 13.67 18.84
CA VAL A 360 11.90 14.35 18.13
C VAL A 360 10.73 13.39 17.91
N ARG A 361 11.00 12.15 17.50
CA ARG A 361 9.95 11.13 17.34
C ARG A 361 9.23 10.84 18.66
N ASP A 362 9.97 10.72 19.76
CA ASP A 362 9.41 10.39 21.06
C ASP A 362 8.54 11.53 21.60
N LEU A 363 8.90 12.78 21.31
CA LEU A 363 8.06 13.95 21.59
C LEU A 363 6.82 13.99 20.70
N LEU A 364 6.97 13.73 19.40
CA LEU A 364 5.82 13.62 18.47
C LEU A 364 4.86 12.50 18.87
N GLU A 365 5.36 11.39 19.44
CA GLU A 365 4.52 10.33 19.96
C GLU A 365 3.60 10.85 21.09
N MET A 366 4.10 11.73 21.95
CA MET A 366 3.29 12.38 23.00
C MET A 366 2.29 13.36 22.41
N ASP A 367 2.70 14.20 21.47
CA ASP A 367 1.89 15.29 20.91
C ASP A 367 0.79 14.77 19.96
N LEU A 368 1.07 13.68 19.22
CA LEU A 368 0.19 13.11 18.19
C LEU A 368 -0.50 11.81 18.63
N ARG A 369 -0.44 11.49 19.92
CA ARG A 369 -1.04 10.29 20.49
C ARG A 369 -2.55 10.32 20.35
N GLN A 370 -3.11 9.25 19.82
CA GLN A 370 -4.53 8.97 19.75
C GLN A 370 -4.81 7.82 20.71
N GLU A 371 -5.35 8.13 21.89
CA GLU A 371 -5.61 7.13 22.95
C GLU A 371 -6.60 6.07 22.50
N ARG A 372 -7.61 6.46 21.71
CA ARG A 372 -8.59 5.57 21.12
C ARG A 372 -8.75 5.85 19.64
N TRP A 373 -8.56 4.83 18.82
CA TRP A 373 -8.71 4.95 17.38
C TRP A 373 -10.16 4.80 16.95
N GLU A 374 -10.76 5.88 16.52
CA GLU A 374 -12.12 5.89 15.98
C GLU A 374 -12.08 5.69 14.47
N THR A 375 -12.94 4.83 13.98
CA THR A 375 -13.17 4.60 12.55
C THR A 375 -14.68 4.68 12.30
N TRP A 376 -15.09 5.29 11.19
CA TRP A 376 -16.48 5.26 10.75
C TRP A 376 -16.96 3.83 10.63
N ASP A 377 -18.26 3.63 10.75
CA ASP A 377 -18.90 2.31 10.69
C ASP A 377 -18.49 1.57 9.40
N ARG A 378 -17.71 0.51 9.57
CA ARG A 378 -17.14 -0.29 8.46
C ARG A 378 -18.20 -1.13 7.75
N ALA A 379 -19.32 -1.43 8.39
CA ALA A 379 -20.41 -2.16 7.77
C ALA A 379 -21.21 -1.26 6.82
N ARG A 380 -21.24 0.03 7.13
CA ARG A 380 -21.93 1.04 6.33
C ARG A 380 -21.03 1.72 5.31
N PHE A 381 -19.86 2.19 5.74
CA PHE A 381 -18.96 2.98 4.89
C PHE A 381 -17.81 2.13 4.34
N ILE A 382 -17.81 1.92 3.03
CA ILE A 382 -16.80 1.11 2.34
C ILE A 382 -15.83 2.05 1.61
N ASN A 383 -14.57 1.99 1.99
CA ASN A 383 -13.51 2.85 1.44
C ASN A 383 -12.90 2.24 0.19
N PHE A 384 -13.08 2.92 -0.97
CA PHE A 384 -12.54 2.54 -2.27
C PHE A 384 -11.37 3.44 -2.67
N SER A 385 -10.71 3.13 -3.80
CA SER A 385 -9.61 3.91 -4.28
C SER A 385 -10.01 5.33 -4.75
N ASN A 386 -11.24 5.49 -5.25
CA ASN A 386 -11.78 6.73 -5.79
C ASN A 386 -12.81 7.44 -4.89
N CYS A 387 -13.40 6.75 -3.91
CA CYS A 387 -14.46 7.31 -3.06
C CYS A 387 -14.70 6.47 -1.81
N VAL A 388 -15.50 6.98 -0.89
CA VAL A 388 -16.11 6.22 0.20
C VAL A 388 -17.60 6.03 -0.11
N LEU A 389 -18.04 4.77 -0.24
CA LEU A 389 -19.43 4.43 -0.48
C LEU A 389 -20.22 4.39 0.85
N ASP A 390 -21.30 5.14 0.96
CA ASP A 390 -22.32 4.94 2.00
C ASP A 390 -23.25 3.80 1.53
N GLY A 391 -23.08 2.61 2.09
CA GLY A 391 -23.81 1.41 1.69
C GLY A 391 -25.29 1.43 2.05
N GLU A 392 -25.75 2.31 2.95
CA GLU A 392 -27.18 2.50 3.24
C GLU A 392 -27.85 3.44 2.22
N LYS A 393 -27.16 4.52 1.84
CA LYS A 393 -27.70 5.55 0.95
C LYS A 393 -27.38 5.32 -0.52
N GLY A 394 -26.41 4.44 -0.84
CA GLY A 394 -25.88 4.26 -2.19
C GLY A 394 -25.12 5.47 -2.73
N SER A 395 -24.85 6.48 -1.91
CA SER A 395 -24.12 7.70 -2.29
C SER A 395 -22.64 7.57 -2.01
N THR A 396 -21.83 8.35 -2.75
CA THR A 396 -20.38 8.37 -2.60
C THR A 396 -19.90 9.68 -1.96
N LEU A 397 -18.88 9.58 -1.12
CA LEU A 397 -18.22 10.67 -0.41
C LEU A 397 -16.74 10.70 -0.79
N SER A 398 -16.11 11.87 -0.70
CA SER A 398 -14.66 11.96 -0.78
C SER A 398 -14.01 11.45 0.51
N TYR A 399 -12.89 10.75 0.39
CA TYR A 399 -12.12 10.32 1.57
C TYR A 399 -11.67 11.53 2.40
N SER A 400 -11.69 11.38 3.71
CA SER A 400 -11.11 12.32 4.67
C SER A 400 -10.36 11.53 5.77
N PRO A 401 -9.20 12.00 6.24
CA PRO A 401 -8.48 11.39 7.37
C PRO A 401 -9.34 11.25 8.64
N ALA A 402 -10.31 12.16 8.84
CA ALA A 402 -11.24 12.13 9.96
C ALA A 402 -12.14 10.87 9.99
N MET A 403 -12.28 10.16 8.86
CA MET A 403 -13.04 8.92 8.78
C MET A 403 -12.32 7.73 9.45
N GLY A 404 -11.02 7.85 9.71
CA GLY A 404 -10.23 6.88 10.49
C GLY A 404 -9.98 5.53 9.83
N PHE A 405 -10.21 5.36 8.52
CA PHE A 405 -10.02 4.09 7.83
C PHE A 405 -8.55 3.64 7.83
N LYS A 406 -8.32 2.39 8.24
CA LYS A 406 -6.98 1.75 8.28
C LYS A 406 -6.68 0.92 7.02
N SER A 407 -7.64 0.78 6.11
CA SER A 407 -7.54 0.07 4.85
C SER A 407 -8.45 0.69 3.78
N PHE A 408 -8.24 0.34 2.53
CA PHE A 408 -9.14 0.68 1.42
C PHE A 408 -9.16 -0.47 0.42
N LEU A 409 -10.22 -0.58 -0.37
CA LEU A 409 -10.30 -1.51 -1.49
C LEU A 409 -9.57 -0.92 -2.69
N PRO A 410 -8.60 -1.62 -3.30
CA PRO A 410 -7.74 -1.06 -4.35
C PRO A 410 -8.42 -0.98 -5.72
N TYR A 411 -9.74 -0.83 -5.74
CA TYR A 411 -10.57 -0.72 -6.93
C TYR A 411 -11.36 0.58 -6.91
N ASP A 412 -11.68 1.09 -8.10
CA ASP A 412 -12.62 2.18 -8.24
C ASP A 412 -14.06 1.65 -8.16
N TYR A 413 -14.84 2.22 -7.27
CA TYR A 413 -16.26 1.91 -7.20
C TYR A 413 -16.98 2.48 -8.42
N LYS A 414 -17.77 1.64 -9.09
CA LYS A 414 -18.71 2.00 -10.16
C LYS A 414 -20.04 1.34 -9.84
N PRO A 415 -21.15 2.10 -9.78
CA PRO A 415 -22.47 1.52 -9.63
C PRO A 415 -22.81 0.64 -10.84
N LEU A 416 -23.63 -0.39 -10.62
CA LEU A 416 -24.14 -1.21 -11.72
C LEU A 416 -25.12 -0.38 -12.59
N GLU A 417 -24.95 -0.46 -13.90
CA GLU A 417 -25.85 0.21 -14.85
C GLU A 417 -27.14 -0.58 -15.14
N SER A 418 -27.23 -1.84 -14.64
CA SER A 418 -28.34 -2.75 -14.93
C SER A 418 -29.27 -2.91 -13.74
N ASP A 419 -30.58 -2.74 -13.97
CA ASP A 419 -31.67 -2.98 -13.02
C ASP A 419 -32.02 -4.47 -12.86
N LEU A 420 -31.04 -5.38 -12.85
CA LEU A 420 -31.30 -6.81 -12.65
C LEU A 420 -31.63 -7.08 -11.20
N SER A 421 -32.87 -7.46 -10.94
CA SER A 421 -33.39 -7.77 -9.58
C SER A 421 -32.83 -9.09 -9.01
N ASP A 422 -32.37 -10.03 -9.85
CA ASP A 422 -31.72 -11.29 -9.45
C ASP A 422 -30.21 -11.11 -9.46
N SER A 423 -29.59 -11.19 -8.28
CA SER A 423 -28.16 -11.04 -8.10
C SER A 423 -27.31 -12.11 -8.81
N LEU A 424 -27.84 -13.35 -8.96
CA LEU A 424 -27.14 -14.40 -9.69
C LEU A 424 -27.25 -14.19 -11.21
N GLU A 425 -28.34 -13.62 -11.67
CA GLU A 425 -28.48 -13.23 -13.07
C GLU A 425 -27.58 -12.01 -13.37
N ALA A 426 -27.54 -11.02 -12.47
CA ALA A 426 -26.58 -9.91 -12.55
C ALA A 426 -25.14 -10.41 -12.61
N LEU A 427 -24.80 -11.41 -11.79
CA LEU A 427 -23.49 -12.06 -11.81
C LEU A 427 -23.22 -12.76 -13.15
N ARG A 428 -24.22 -13.44 -13.71
CA ARG A 428 -24.10 -14.13 -14.99
C ARG A 428 -23.82 -13.19 -16.15
N VAL A 429 -24.47 -12.02 -16.15
CA VAL A 429 -24.35 -11.02 -17.22
C VAL A 429 -23.07 -10.20 -17.09
N ASN A 430 -22.75 -9.69 -15.91
CA ASN A 430 -21.65 -8.76 -15.70
C ASN A 430 -20.33 -9.42 -15.28
N CYS A 431 -20.38 -10.66 -14.77
CA CYS A 431 -19.23 -11.40 -14.26
C CYS A 431 -19.29 -12.88 -14.71
N PRO A 432 -19.28 -13.16 -16.02
CA PRO A 432 -19.50 -14.52 -16.55
C PRO A 432 -18.45 -15.54 -16.09
N ALA A 433 -17.21 -15.15 -15.85
CA ALA A 433 -16.17 -16.03 -15.34
C ALA A 433 -16.39 -16.37 -13.85
N VAL A 434 -16.77 -15.38 -13.03
CA VAL A 434 -17.12 -15.60 -11.62
C VAL A 434 -18.38 -16.46 -11.52
N TYR A 435 -19.41 -16.17 -12.30
CA TYR A 435 -20.62 -16.98 -12.36
C TYR A 435 -20.30 -18.43 -12.72
N LYS A 436 -19.55 -18.64 -13.80
CA LYS A 436 -19.14 -19.98 -14.25
C LYS A 436 -18.34 -20.72 -13.17
N PHE A 437 -17.44 -20.03 -12.49
CA PHE A 437 -16.67 -20.60 -11.39
C PHE A 437 -17.59 -21.03 -10.25
N PHE A 438 -18.52 -20.18 -9.80
CA PHE A 438 -19.48 -20.49 -8.73
C PHE A 438 -20.41 -21.63 -9.16
N HIS A 439 -20.94 -21.57 -10.38
CA HIS A 439 -21.83 -22.61 -10.93
C HIS A 439 -21.14 -23.99 -10.96
N THR A 440 -19.92 -24.05 -11.46
CA THR A 440 -19.16 -25.30 -11.50
C THR A 440 -18.83 -25.81 -10.10
N ALA A 441 -18.34 -24.95 -9.20
CA ALA A 441 -17.96 -25.31 -7.85
C ALA A 441 -19.16 -25.81 -7.01
N MET A 442 -20.34 -25.21 -7.21
CA MET A 442 -21.57 -25.50 -6.46
C MET A 442 -22.57 -26.39 -7.24
N LYS A 443 -22.15 -26.96 -8.36
CA LYS A 443 -23.00 -27.84 -9.22
C LYS A 443 -24.32 -27.20 -9.65
N GLY A 444 -24.32 -25.87 -9.85
CA GLY A 444 -25.48 -25.07 -10.27
C GLY A 444 -26.53 -24.83 -9.17
N ASP A 445 -26.29 -25.24 -7.93
CA ASP A 445 -27.21 -24.96 -6.82
C ASP A 445 -27.20 -23.46 -6.49
N LYS A 446 -28.33 -22.79 -6.76
CA LYS A 446 -28.48 -21.35 -6.61
C LYS A 446 -28.26 -20.88 -5.15
N ARG A 447 -28.71 -21.66 -4.15
CA ARG A 447 -28.52 -21.31 -2.72
C ARG A 447 -27.05 -21.35 -2.33
N LYS A 448 -26.32 -22.38 -2.79
CA LYS A 448 -24.87 -22.49 -2.56
C LYS A 448 -24.09 -21.38 -3.27
N MET A 449 -24.46 -21.05 -4.52
CA MET A 449 -23.89 -19.92 -5.27
C MET A 449 -24.16 -18.58 -4.57
N PHE A 450 -25.39 -18.35 -4.14
CA PHE A 450 -25.77 -17.14 -3.39
C PHE A 450 -24.99 -17.02 -2.08
N LYS A 451 -24.77 -18.14 -1.35
CA LYS A 451 -23.94 -18.15 -0.14
C LYS A 451 -22.50 -17.72 -0.42
N LEU A 452 -21.90 -18.07 -1.55
CA LEU A 452 -20.57 -17.57 -1.93
C LEU A 452 -20.59 -16.05 -2.16
N LEU A 453 -21.62 -15.54 -2.83
CA LEU A 453 -21.77 -14.10 -3.05
C LEU A 453 -22.06 -13.34 -1.74
N ALA A 454 -22.84 -13.93 -0.83
CA ALA A 454 -23.06 -13.40 0.51
C ALA A 454 -21.78 -13.35 1.36
N ILE A 455 -20.90 -14.35 1.24
CA ILE A 455 -19.57 -14.30 1.87
C ILE A 455 -18.74 -13.14 1.33
N VAL A 456 -18.78 -12.89 0.02
CA VAL A 456 -18.11 -11.72 -0.58
C VAL A 456 -18.63 -10.41 0.02
N ASN A 457 -19.96 -10.22 0.09
CA ASN A 457 -20.56 -9.04 0.74
C ASN A 457 -20.09 -8.90 2.19
N ALA A 458 -20.17 -9.99 2.97
CA ALA A 458 -19.82 -9.97 4.39
C ALA A 458 -18.34 -9.64 4.63
N LEU A 459 -17.43 -10.05 3.73
CA LEU A 459 -16.03 -9.66 3.77
C LEU A 459 -15.84 -8.17 3.47
N LEU A 460 -16.53 -7.65 2.46
CA LEU A 460 -16.45 -6.23 2.07
C LEU A 460 -16.96 -5.30 3.18
N LYS A 461 -18.05 -5.68 3.83
CA LYS A 461 -18.71 -4.91 4.88
C LYS A 461 -18.27 -5.27 6.30
N HIS A 462 -17.21 -6.05 6.50
CA HIS A 462 -16.70 -6.53 7.80
C HIS A 462 -17.73 -7.23 8.70
N ARG A 463 -18.80 -7.78 8.12
CA ARG A 463 -19.93 -8.34 8.88
C ARG A 463 -19.61 -9.62 9.65
N PHE A 464 -18.51 -10.29 9.35
CA PHE A 464 -18.08 -11.46 10.13
C PHE A 464 -17.77 -11.14 11.59
N PHE A 465 -17.34 -9.90 11.87
CA PHE A 465 -17.19 -9.42 13.24
C PHE A 465 -18.54 -9.33 13.96
N ASP A 466 -19.53 -8.70 13.34
CA ASP A 466 -20.86 -8.50 13.94
C ASP A 466 -21.63 -9.82 14.11
N LEU A 467 -21.51 -10.71 13.12
CA LEU A 467 -22.12 -12.04 13.15
C LEU A 467 -21.36 -13.01 14.07
N GLN A 468 -20.16 -12.66 14.52
CA GLN A 468 -19.27 -13.50 15.30
C GLN A 468 -18.97 -14.85 14.61
N MET A 469 -18.86 -14.87 13.27
CA MET A 469 -18.72 -16.07 12.48
C MET A 469 -17.40 -16.11 11.69
N PHE A 470 -17.02 -17.29 11.25
CA PHE A 470 -15.89 -17.51 10.34
C PHE A 470 -16.27 -18.49 9.25
N VAL A 471 -15.57 -18.43 8.11
CA VAL A 471 -15.82 -19.29 6.95
C VAL A 471 -14.92 -20.52 6.99
N HIS A 472 -15.49 -21.72 6.85
CA HIS A 472 -14.76 -22.95 6.69
C HIS A 472 -15.11 -23.63 5.36
N LEU A 473 -14.14 -23.64 4.44
CA LEU A 473 -14.25 -24.31 3.14
C LEU A 473 -13.73 -25.74 3.28
N VAL A 474 -14.62 -26.71 3.15
CA VAL A 474 -14.30 -28.14 3.26
C VAL A 474 -14.54 -28.84 1.93
N GLY A 475 -13.76 -29.88 1.60
CA GLY A 475 -13.97 -30.72 0.41
C GLY A 475 -12.70 -31.26 -0.20
N ALA A 476 -12.84 -32.05 -1.28
CA ALA A 476 -11.74 -32.77 -1.90
C ALA A 476 -10.65 -31.84 -2.49
N PRO A 477 -9.40 -32.30 -2.62
CA PRO A 477 -8.38 -31.59 -3.36
C PRO A 477 -8.81 -31.30 -4.80
N GLY A 478 -8.52 -30.09 -5.32
CA GLY A 478 -8.87 -29.73 -6.69
C GLY A 478 -10.32 -29.24 -6.90
N SER A 479 -11.16 -29.16 -5.87
CA SER A 479 -12.57 -28.73 -5.96
C SER A 479 -12.79 -27.21 -6.06
N GLY A 480 -11.73 -26.37 -5.99
CA GLY A 480 -11.86 -24.92 -6.13
C GLY A 480 -11.72 -24.11 -4.84
N LYS A 481 -11.66 -24.73 -3.63
CA LYS A 481 -11.50 -24.04 -2.33
C LYS A 481 -10.41 -22.99 -2.35
N GLY A 482 -9.18 -23.38 -2.73
CA GLY A 482 -8.04 -22.45 -2.77
C GLY A 482 -8.18 -21.36 -3.84
N LYS A 483 -8.92 -21.59 -4.92
CA LYS A 483 -9.25 -20.54 -5.90
C LYS A 483 -10.21 -19.52 -5.31
N PHE A 484 -11.25 -19.97 -4.62
CA PHE A 484 -12.19 -19.08 -3.94
C PHE A 484 -11.49 -18.27 -2.84
N ALA A 485 -10.62 -18.91 -2.05
CA ALA A 485 -9.83 -18.20 -1.03
C ALA A 485 -8.94 -17.10 -1.66
N ARG A 486 -8.21 -17.42 -2.75
CA ARG A 486 -7.40 -16.42 -3.46
C ARG A 486 -8.25 -15.35 -4.14
N PHE A 487 -9.40 -15.68 -4.66
CA PHE A 487 -10.35 -14.72 -5.20
C PHE A 487 -10.79 -13.73 -4.11
N CYS A 488 -11.17 -14.21 -2.92
CA CYS A 488 -11.51 -13.35 -1.77
C CYS A 488 -10.33 -12.46 -1.34
N GLN A 489 -9.10 -13.00 -1.33
CA GLN A 489 -7.89 -12.20 -1.02
C GLN A 489 -7.68 -11.05 -2.02
N LYS A 490 -7.81 -11.33 -3.31
CA LYS A 490 -7.70 -10.30 -4.34
C LYS A 490 -8.83 -9.28 -4.22
N LEU A 491 -10.04 -9.74 -3.98
CA LEU A 491 -11.24 -8.91 -3.86
C LEU A 491 -11.11 -7.85 -2.75
N VAL A 492 -10.62 -8.22 -1.58
CA VAL A 492 -10.37 -7.24 -0.50
C VAL A 492 -9.03 -6.51 -0.65
N GLY A 493 -8.19 -6.90 -1.60
CA GLY A 493 -6.86 -6.35 -1.84
C GLY A 493 -5.75 -7.07 -1.07
N GLN A 494 -4.63 -7.30 -1.74
CA GLN A 494 -3.49 -8.07 -1.22
C GLN A 494 -2.94 -7.51 0.10
N GLU A 495 -2.87 -6.20 0.24
CA GLU A 495 -2.37 -5.54 1.44
C GLU A 495 -3.31 -5.71 2.65
N ASN A 496 -4.60 -5.92 2.40
CA ASN A 496 -5.61 -6.11 3.42
C ASN A 496 -5.74 -7.57 3.87
N THR A 497 -4.91 -8.48 3.33
CA THR A 497 -4.97 -9.91 3.64
C THR A 497 -3.66 -10.44 4.20
N ILE A 498 -3.75 -11.58 4.86
CA ILE A 498 -2.59 -12.37 5.27
C ILE A 498 -2.95 -13.86 5.26
N GLY A 499 -1.98 -14.70 4.87
CA GLY A 499 -2.06 -16.15 5.06
C GLY A 499 -1.26 -16.57 6.29
N CYS A 500 -1.81 -17.40 7.15
CA CYS A 500 -1.10 -18.01 8.26
C CYS A 500 -1.58 -19.43 8.53
N GLN A 501 -0.96 -20.12 9.50
CA GLN A 501 -1.36 -21.44 9.95
C GLN A 501 -2.14 -21.33 11.27
N LEU A 502 -3.18 -22.14 11.45
CA LEU A 502 -4.04 -22.10 12.64
C LEU A 502 -3.27 -22.39 13.93
N ASP A 503 -2.30 -23.30 13.91
CA ASP A 503 -1.47 -23.63 15.07
C ASP A 503 -0.60 -22.45 15.57
N LYS A 504 -0.40 -21.43 14.73
CA LYS A 504 0.34 -20.20 15.05
C LYS A 504 -0.52 -19.08 15.63
N LEU A 505 -1.84 -19.23 15.65
CA LEU A 505 -2.74 -18.19 16.20
C LEU A 505 -2.55 -17.94 17.70
N SER A 506 -1.95 -18.87 18.45
CA SER A 506 -1.60 -18.66 19.86
C SER A 506 -0.44 -17.67 20.02
N ASP A 507 0.43 -17.52 19.02
CA ASP A 507 1.62 -16.68 19.10
C ASP A 507 1.24 -15.19 19.07
N GLY A 508 1.78 -14.40 20.01
CA GLY A 508 1.53 -12.94 20.08
C GLY A 508 1.96 -12.18 18.83
N SER A 509 3.04 -12.60 18.16
CA SER A 509 3.52 -12.00 16.91
C SER A 509 2.60 -12.31 15.72
N THR A 510 2.05 -13.53 15.64
CA THR A 510 1.05 -13.88 14.63
C THR A 510 -0.22 -13.06 14.83
N LYS A 511 -0.71 -12.95 16.07
CA LYS A 511 -1.85 -12.09 16.41
C LYS A 511 -1.58 -10.64 15.99
N ALA A 512 -0.40 -10.09 16.28
CA ALA A 512 -0.05 -8.73 15.87
C ALA A 512 -0.12 -8.52 14.34
N SER A 513 0.27 -9.53 13.56
CA SER A 513 0.28 -9.45 12.10
C SER A 513 -1.10 -9.48 11.46
N ILE A 514 -2.12 -10.00 12.15
CA ILE A 514 -3.49 -10.13 11.63
C ILE A 514 -4.40 -8.96 12.02
N MET A 515 -4.08 -8.18 13.06
CA MET A 515 -5.01 -7.21 13.67
C MET A 515 -5.56 -6.15 12.72
N ASP A 516 -4.76 -5.69 11.75
CA ASP A 516 -5.20 -4.69 10.75
C ASP A 516 -5.68 -5.33 9.44
N LYS A 517 -5.82 -6.66 9.39
CA LYS A 517 -6.21 -7.36 8.17
C LYS A 517 -7.71 -7.50 8.05
N GLN A 518 -8.23 -7.28 6.85
CA GLN A 518 -9.65 -7.48 6.53
C GLN A 518 -9.98 -8.96 6.34
N LEU A 519 -9.00 -9.74 5.87
CA LEU A 519 -9.15 -11.18 5.65
C LEU A 519 -7.89 -11.95 6.07
N VAL A 520 -8.07 -12.95 6.94
CA VAL A 520 -7.03 -13.92 7.29
C VAL A 520 -7.39 -15.26 6.66
N VAL A 521 -6.50 -15.80 5.85
CA VAL A 521 -6.69 -17.09 5.18
C VAL A 521 -5.78 -18.14 5.79
N PHE A 522 -6.35 -19.29 6.12
CA PHE A 522 -5.63 -20.49 6.58
C PHE A 522 -5.70 -21.54 5.46
N PRO A 523 -4.68 -21.57 4.58
CA PRO A 523 -4.69 -22.47 3.43
C PRO A 523 -4.31 -23.90 3.82
N ASP A 524 -5.09 -24.88 3.35
CA ASP A 524 -4.76 -26.31 3.44
C ASP A 524 -4.43 -26.83 4.84
N GLU A 525 -5.29 -26.51 5.82
CA GLU A 525 -5.17 -27.02 7.19
C GLU A 525 -5.47 -28.51 7.22
N ARG A 526 -4.60 -29.28 7.88
CA ARG A 526 -4.65 -30.76 7.91
C ARG A 526 -4.59 -31.35 9.30
N LYS A 527 -4.13 -30.58 10.27
CA LYS A 527 -3.95 -31.04 11.64
C LYS A 527 -5.20 -30.78 12.46
N PRO A 528 -5.60 -31.71 13.32
CA PRO A 528 -6.60 -31.46 14.34
C PRO A 528 -6.18 -30.31 15.25
N ILE A 529 -7.08 -29.38 15.55
CA ILE A 529 -6.80 -28.20 16.37
C ILE A 529 -7.99 -27.87 17.28
N GLY A 530 -7.69 -27.35 18.47
CA GLY A 530 -8.71 -26.78 19.37
C GLY A 530 -9.24 -25.44 18.86
N ILE A 531 -10.47 -25.13 19.20
CA ILE A 531 -11.19 -23.95 18.71
C ILE A 531 -10.94 -22.66 19.48
N ASP A 532 -10.28 -22.71 20.64
CA ASP A 532 -10.16 -21.60 21.60
C ASP A 532 -9.64 -20.30 20.98
N SER A 533 -8.61 -20.39 20.12
CA SER A 533 -8.04 -19.22 19.44
C SER A 533 -9.02 -18.59 18.44
N ILE A 534 -9.82 -19.41 17.77
CA ILE A 534 -10.83 -18.93 16.81
C ILE A 534 -12.00 -18.30 17.56
N LEU A 535 -12.46 -18.92 18.66
CA LEU A 535 -13.52 -18.38 19.50
C LEU A 535 -13.14 -17.02 20.07
N SER A 536 -11.88 -16.86 20.50
CA SER A 536 -11.37 -15.58 20.98
C SER A 536 -11.37 -14.50 19.89
N LEU A 537 -10.92 -14.82 18.66
CA LEU A 537 -10.87 -13.87 17.53
C LEU A 537 -12.26 -13.48 17.02
N THR A 538 -13.23 -14.42 17.05
CA THR A 538 -14.59 -14.18 16.55
C THR A 538 -15.56 -13.71 17.63
N GLY A 539 -15.12 -13.68 18.91
CA GLY A 539 -15.98 -13.29 20.05
C GLY A 539 -16.27 -11.80 20.15
N GLY A 540 -15.51 -10.97 19.44
CA GLY A 540 -15.65 -9.51 19.55
C GLY A 540 -14.91 -8.93 20.77
N ASP A 541 -14.17 -9.76 21.53
CA ASP A 541 -13.40 -9.35 22.69
C ASP A 541 -12.06 -8.72 22.27
N ALA A 542 -11.51 -7.87 23.17
CA ALA A 542 -10.17 -7.33 22.98
C ALA A 542 -9.12 -8.43 23.13
N ILE A 543 -8.26 -8.56 22.15
CA ILE A 543 -7.21 -9.57 22.08
C ILE A 543 -5.88 -8.96 22.48
N THR A 544 -5.22 -9.60 23.41
CA THR A 544 -3.86 -9.24 23.81
C THR A 544 -2.85 -9.83 22.84
N TYR A 545 -1.97 -8.97 22.31
CA TYR A 545 -0.89 -9.36 21.40
C TYR A 545 0.36 -8.52 21.62
N ARG A 546 1.47 -8.94 21.03
CA ARG A 546 2.74 -8.24 21.15
C ARG A 546 3.57 -8.40 19.87
N GLU A 547 3.98 -7.30 19.28
CA GLU A 547 5.05 -7.30 18.27
C GLU A 547 6.42 -7.47 18.95
N LEU A 548 7.39 -8.03 18.24
CA LEU A 548 8.74 -8.20 18.77
C LEU A 548 9.32 -6.84 19.17
N TYR A 549 9.85 -6.79 20.39
CA TYR A 549 10.46 -5.60 21.00
C TYR A 549 9.50 -4.42 21.26
N GLN A 550 8.19 -4.65 21.23
CA GLN A 550 7.19 -3.62 21.56
C GLN A 550 6.45 -3.95 22.85
N LYS A 551 5.73 -2.95 23.38
CA LYS A 551 4.80 -3.14 24.49
C LYS A 551 3.64 -4.03 24.05
N THR A 552 3.00 -4.66 25.03
CA THR A 552 1.78 -5.43 24.80
C THR A 552 0.64 -4.47 24.43
N ALA A 553 -0.10 -4.79 23.37
CA ALA A 553 -1.26 -4.06 22.90
C ALA A 553 -2.53 -4.90 23.06
N ASN A 554 -3.68 -4.24 23.14
CA ASN A 554 -5.00 -4.85 23.19
C ASN A 554 -5.89 -4.19 22.14
N ALA A 555 -6.45 -4.98 21.21
CA ALA A 555 -7.38 -4.46 20.24
C ALA A 555 -8.37 -5.55 19.77
N ASN A 556 -9.49 -5.14 19.19
CA ASN A 556 -10.44 -6.05 18.58
C ASN A 556 -10.00 -6.39 17.15
N PHE A 557 -10.24 -7.63 16.76
CA PHE A 557 -10.04 -8.09 15.40
C PHE A 557 -11.33 -7.93 14.59
N TYR A 558 -11.33 -7.07 13.58
CA TYR A 558 -12.51 -6.77 12.76
C TYR A 558 -12.52 -7.50 11.41
N GLY A 559 -11.54 -8.33 11.13
CA GLY A 559 -11.43 -9.06 9.87
C GLY A 559 -12.24 -10.36 9.86
N GLY A 560 -12.39 -10.94 8.66
CA GLY A 560 -12.94 -12.28 8.49
C GLY A 560 -11.84 -13.36 8.55
N LEU A 561 -12.19 -14.54 9.05
CA LEU A 561 -11.35 -15.72 9.00
C LEU A 561 -11.87 -16.67 7.94
N LEU A 562 -11.02 -17.16 7.06
CA LEU A 562 -11.34 -18.13 6.00
C LEU A 562 -10.39 -19.31 6.09
N ILE A 563 -10.92 -20.47 6.44
CA ILE A 563 -10.17 -21.71 6.66
C ILE A 563 -10.43 -22.67 5.52
N CYS A 564 -9.39 -23.26 4.96
CA CYS A 564 -9.49 -24.31 3.94
C CYS A 564 -8.96 -25.63 4.50
N SER A 565 -9.76 -26.68 4.41
CA SER A 565 -9.33 -28.03 4.78
C SER A 565 -9.93 -29.10 3.84
N ASN A 566 -9.34 -30.28 3.84
CA ASN A 566 -9.91 -31.41 3.10
C ASN A 566 -10.82 -32.26 3.96
N LYS A 567 -10.70 -32.14 5.28
CA LYS A 567 -11.44 -32.88 6.31
C LYS A 567 -11.79 -31.95 7.46
N PRO A 568 -12.72 -32.35 8.34
CA PRO A 568 -12.92 -31.70 9.63
C PRO A 568 -11.60 -31.61 10.41
N ILE A 569 -11.34 -30.47 11.03
CA ILE A 569 -10.08 -30.21 11.75
C ILE A 569 -10.27 -29.79 13.21
N PHE A 570 -11.49 -29.46 13.62
CA PHE A 570 -11.75 -28.99 14.98
C PHE A 570 -12.01 -30.18 15.90
N VAL A 571 -11.26 -30.27 16.99
CA VAL A 571 -11.34 -31.37 17.96
C VAL A 571 -11.51 -30.89 19.39
N GLY A 572 -12.01 -31.74 20.26
CA GLY A 572 -12.18 -31.47 21.69
C GLY A 572 -13.57 -30.89 22.02
N ASP A 573 -13.57 -29.88 22.89
CA ASP A 573 -14.83 -29.19 23.25
C ASP A 573 -15.23 -28.21 22.16
N THR A 574 -16.18 -28.58 21.34
CA THR A 574 -16.67 -27.80 20.21
C THR A 574 -17.86 -26.90 20.58
N THR A 575 -18.14 -26.73 21.87
CA THR A 575 -19.23 -25.86 22.32
C THR A 575 -19.07 -24.44 21.80
N GLY A 576 -20.08 -23.92 21.15
CA GLY A 576 -20.08 -22.59 20.51
C GLY A 576 -19.47 -22.54 19.12
N LEU A 577 -19.00 -23.66 18.55
CA LEU A 577 -18.55 -23.73 17.15
C LEU A 577 -19.75 -23.54 16.20
N ASP A 578 -20.85 -24.26 16.46
CA ASP A 578 -22.00 -24.32 15.56
C ASP A 578 -22.60 -22.95 15.24
N ARG A 579 -22.71 -22.08 16.22
CA ARG A 579 -23.23 -20.71 16.03
C ARG A 579 -22.25 -19.76 15.30
N ARG A 580 -20.97 -20.18 15.14
CA ARG A 580 -19.91 -19.34 14.55
C ARG A 580 -19.40 -19.87 13.22
N LEU A 581 -19.79 -21.08 12.86
CA LEU A 581 -19.33 -21.76 11.67
C LEU A 581 -20.20 -21.38 10.46
N CYS A 582 -19.58 -20.75 9.46
CA CYS A 582 -20.14 -20.63 8.11
C CYS A 582 -19.50 -21.71 7.23
N LEU A 583 -20.12 -22.89 7.19
CA LEU A 583 -19.63 -23.99 6.38
C LEU A 583 -19.93 -23.79 4.89
N VAL A 584 -18.94 -24.05 4.05
CA VAL A 584 -19.11 -24.18 2.59
C VAL A 584 -18.42 -25.45 2.11
N GLN A 585 -19.19 -26.34 1.52
CA GLN A 585 -18.70 -27.61 1.03
C GLN A 585 -18.40 -27.52 -0.48
N PHE A 586 -17.19 -27.92 -0.87
CA PHE A 586 -16.72 -27.97 -2.25
C PHE A 586 -16.59 -29.42 -2.70
N ASP A 587 -17.67 -30.00 -3.24
CA ASP A 587 -17.77 -31.42 -3.54
C ASP A 587 -17.54 -31.77 -5.01
N ASN A 588 -17.15 -30.79 -5.82
CA ASN A 588 -16.94 -31.01 -7.25
C ASN A 588 -15.45 -30.86 -7.60
N PRO A 589 -14.64 -31.94 -7.49
CA PRO A 589 -13.26 -31.92 -7.97
C PRO A 589 -13.25 -31.74 -9.49
N ILE A 590 -12.56 -30.71 -9.96
CA ILE A 590 -12.43 -30.42 -11.39
C ILE A 590 -11.29 -31.28 -11.95
N PRO A 591 -11.51 -32.12 -12.99
CA PRO A 591 -10.47 -32.88 -13.67
C PRO A 591 -9.30 -31.98 -14.10
N THR A 592 -8.09 -32.53 -14.10
CA THR A 592 -6.86 -31.75 -14.39
C THR A 592 -6.90 -31.18 -15.80
N GLU A 593 -7.49 -31.90 -16.75
CA GLU A 593 -7.65 -31.53 -18.16
C GLU A 593 -8.58 -30.33 -18.36
N GLU A 594 -9.55 -30.14 -17.46
CA GLU A 594 -10.53 -29.05 -17.50
C GLU A 594 -10.06 -27.80 -16.77
N ARG A 595 -8.90 -27.84 -16.10
CA ARG A 595 -8.36 -26.72 -15.33
C ARG A 595 -7.75 -25.68 -16.26
N LYS A 596 -8.46 -24.57 -16.48
CA LYS A 596 -7.94 -23.45 -17.25
C LYS A 596 -6.94 -22.62 -16.43
N HIS A 597 -5.74 -22.45 -16.96
CA HIS A 597 -4.73 -21.55 -16.37
C HIS A 597 -5.13 -20.06 -16.48
N SER A 598 -5.92 -19.67 -17.48
CA SER A 598 -6.40 -18.31 -17.68
C SER A 598 -7.47 -17.86 -16.69
N LEU A 599 -8.16 -18.82 -16.03
CA LEU A 599 -9.31 -18.52 -15.18
C LEU A 599 -9.01 -17.47 -14.08
N GLU A 600 -7.82 -17.48 -13.50
CA GLU A 600 -7.47 -16.48 -12.46
C GLU A 600 -7.42 -15.05 -13.03
N LYS A 601 -6.93 -14.86 -14.25
CA LYS A 601 -6.92 -13.55 -14.91
C LYS A 601 -8.32 -13.08 -15.29
N GLU A 602 -9.16 -14.03 -15.74
CA GLU A 602 -10.56 -13.75 -16.07
C GLU A 602 -11.33 -13.32 -14.82
N LEU A 603 -11.18 -14.05 -13.71
CA LEU A 603 -11.76 -13.66 -12.42
C LEU A 603 -11.28 -12.29 -11.93
N ASP A 604 -9.98 -12.00 -12.09
CA ASP A 604 -9.39 -10.73 -11.64
C ASP A 604 -10.00 -9.52 -12.38
N SER A 605 -10.27 -9.66 -13.67
CA SER A 605 -10.88 -8.57 -14.47
C SER A 605 -12.33 -8.27 -14.08
N GLU A 606 -13.04 -9.23 -13.47
CA GLU A 606 -14.43 -9.10 -13.09
C GLU A 606 -14.63 -8.66 -11.62
N ILE A 607 -13.55 -8.53 -10.84
CA ILE A 607 -13.62 -8.16 -9.42
C ILE A 607 -14.43 -6.88 -9.19
N PRO A 608 -14.22 -5.75 -9.91
CA PRO A 608 -14.96 -4.52 -9.63
C PRO A 608 -16.48 -4.67 -9.82
N ALA A 609 -16.90 -5.38 -10.87
CA ALA A 609 -18.32 -5.64 -11.10
C ALA A 609 -18.90 -6.61 -10.07
N CYS A 610 -18.15 -7.66 -9.69
CA CYS A 610 -18.56 -8.60 -8.64
C CYS A 610 -18.71 -7.88 -7.28
N ILE A 611 -17.84 -6.92 -6.95
CA ILE A 611 -17.97 -6.08 -5.75
C ILE A 611 -19.28 -5.32 -5.78
N ALA A 612 -19.60 -4.64 -6.90
CA ALA A 612 -20.82 -3.87 -7.02
C ALA A 612 -22.08 -4.74 -6.86
N ILE A 613 -22.10 -5.94 -7.49
CA ILE A 613 -23.19 -6.93 -7.33
C ILE A 613 -23.27 -7.42 -5.88
N ALA A 614 -22.17 -7.78 -5.27
CA ALA A 614 -22.17 -8.25 -3.89
C ALA A 614 -22.69 -7.17 -2.94
N LEU A 615 -22.33 -5.91 -3.13
CA LEU A 615 -22.78 -4.78 -2.29
C LEU A 615 -24.27 -4.40 -2.51
N SER A 616 -24.90 -4.83 -3.59
CA SER A 616 -26.33 -4.63 -3.81
C SER A 616 -27.22 -5.59 -3.01
N LEU A 617 -26.64 -6.64 -2.39
CA LEU A 617 -27.39 -7.58 -1.55
C LEU A 617 -27.87 -6.91 -0.27
N THR A 618 -29.10 -7.22 0.14
CA THR A 618 -29.64 -6.76 1.42
C THR A 618 -28.94 -7.45 2.59
N ASP A 619 -28.77 -6.72 3.68
CA ASP A 619 -28.09 -7.23 4.88
C ASP A 619 -28.83 -8.41 5.53
N ASP A 620 -30.16 -8.45 5.42
CA ASP A 620 -30.99 -9.57 5.90
C ASP A 620 -30.75 -10.84 5.09
N ALA A 621 -30.76 -10.75 3.75
CA ALA A 621 -30.49 -11.88 2.88
C ALA A 621 -29.07 -12.44 3.08
N VAL A 622 -28.08 -11.54 3.25
CA VAL A 622 -26.69 -11.92 3.55
C VAL A 622 -26.61 -12.64 4.91
N THR A 623 -27.27 -12.10 5.95
CA THR A 623 -27.28 -12.71 7.29
C THR A 623 -27.88 -14.11 7.25
N LYS A 624 -29.07 -14.27 6.64
CA LYS A 624 -29.75 -15.55 6.50
C LYS A 624 -28.88 -16.57 5.74
N ALA A 625 -28.21 -16.15 4.66
CA ALA A 625 -27.33 -17.01 3.88
C ALA A 625 -26.07 -17.44 4.65
N ILE A 626 -25.42 -16.54 5.37
CA ILE A 626 -24.22 -16.83 6.18
C ILE A 626 -24.57 -17.79 7.32
N GLN A 627 -25.67 -17.54 8.05
CA GLN A 627 -26.14 -18.36 9.16
C GLN A 627 -26.81 -19.66 8.72
N GLY A 628 -27.20 -19.76 7.44
CA GLY A 628 -27.88 -20.94 6.91
C GLY A 628 -29.26 -21.18 7.54
N VAL A 629 -30.07 -20.12 7.68
CA VAL A 629 -31.41 -20.16 8.31
C VAL A 629 -32.52 -19.86 7.32
N GLY A 630 -33.72 -20.32 7.62
CA GLY A 630 -34.90 -20.12 6.78
C GLY A 630 -34.75 -20.73 5.38
N ALA A 631 -35.19 -20.03 4.35
CA ALA A 631 -35.09 -20.46 2.96
C ALA A 631 -33.63 -20.60 2.46
N SER A 632 -32.67 -19.98 3.16
CA SER A 632 -31.23 -20.07 2.85
C SER A 632 -30.56 -21.30 3.47
N GLN A 633 -31.28 -22.14 4.19
CA GLN A 633 -30.76 -23.39 4.74
C GLN A 633 -30.40 -24.37 3.61
N ILE A 634 -29.23 -24.97 3.69
CA ILE A 634 -28.72 -25.97 2.75
C ILE A 634 -28.65 -27.29 3.52
N PRO A 635 -29.55 -28.25 3.26
CA PRO A 635 -29.65 -29.48 4.05
C PRO A 635 -28.34 -30.26 4.07
N GLU A 636 -27.64 -30.36 2.93
CA GLU A 636 -26.38 -31.09 2.83
C GLU A 636 -25.27 -30.46 3.71
N TYR A 637 -25.28 -29.13 3.90
CA TYR A 637 -24.33 -28.46 4.80
C TYR A 637 -24.65 -28.78 6.26
N LYS A 638 -25.94 -28.81 6.61
CA LYS A 638 -26.39 -29.20 7.95
C LYS A 638 -26.01 -30.65 8.27
N ALA A 639 -26.21 -31.55 7.32
CA ALA A 639 -25.77 -32.94 7.45
C ALA A 639 -24.24 -33.06 7.63
N LYS A 640 -23.50 -32.24 6.88
CA LYS A 640 -22.03 -32.21 6.99
C LYS A 640 -21.55 -31.60 8.30
N GLU A 641 -22.19 -30.55 8.80
CA GLU A 641 -21.92 -29.98 10.13
C GLU A 641 -22.11 -31.03 11.23
N TRP A 642 -23.18 -31.79 11.14
CA TRP A 642 -23.47 -32.88 12.08
C TRP A 642 -22.41 -34.00 11.97
N GLU A 643 -22.10 -34.49 10.77
CA GLU A 643 -21.04 -35.47 10.51
C GLU A 643 -19.70 -35.02 11.12
N MET A 644 -19.32 -33.75 10.90
CA MET A 644 -18.12 -33.17 11.48
C MET A 644 -18.16 -33.18 13.03
N LYS A 645 -19.32 -32.91 13.60
CA LYS A 645 -19.52 -32.91 15.06
C LYS A 645 -19.39 -34.31 15.64
N VAL A 646 -19.97 -35.31 14.99
CA VAL A 646 -19.87 -36.71 15.35
C VAL A 646 -18.42 -37.22 15.26
N GLU A 647 -17.67 -36.82 14.24
CA GLU A 647 -16.27 -37.27 14.05
C GLU A 647 -15.33 -36.78 15.18
N VAL A 648 -15.61 -35.61 15.79
CA VAL A 648 -14.68 -34.98 16.74
C VAL A 648 -15.18 -34.91 18.19
N ASN A 649 -16.47 -35.17 18.43
CA ASN A 649 -17.09 -35.08 19.76
C ASN A 649 -17.70 -36.42 20.15
N SER A 650 -17.08 -37.09 21.12
CA SER A 650 -17.52 -38.41 21.57
C SER A 650 -18.94 -38.44 22.17
N VAL A 651 -19.48 -37.31 22.67
CA VAL A 651 -20.86 -37.22 23.16
C VAL A 651 -21.83 -37.14 21.98
N ALA A 652 -21.47 -36.41 20.92
CA ALA A 652 -22.27 -36.37 19.67
C ALA A 652 -22.26 -37.73 18.97
N ALA A 653 -21.11 -38.40 18.92
CA ALA A 653 -20.99 -39.76 18.39
C ALA A 653 -21.86 -40.73 19.18
N PHE A 654 -21.80 -40.71 20.48
CA PHE A 654 -22.63 -41.51 21.36
C PHE A 654 -24.11 -41.23 21.16
N PHE A 655 -24.51 -39.94 21.07
CA PHE A 655 -25.89 -39.56 20.82
C PHE A 655 -26.36 -40.11 19.45
N ASP A 656 -25.58 -39.97 18.39
CA ASP A 656 -25.96 -40.42 17.06
C ASP A 656 -26.12 -41.94 16.98
N THR A 657 -25.22 -42.70 17.66
CA THR A 657 -25.16 -44.16 17.54
C THR A 657 -26.04 -44.88 18.56
N GLU A 658 -25.97 -44.46 19.84
CA GLU A 658 -26.51 -45.21 20.97
C GLU A 658 -27.81 -44.67 21.55
N LEU A 659 -28.25 -43.47 21.13
CA LEU A 659 -29.46 -42.88 21.71
C LEU A 659 -30.60 -42.80 20.73
N VAL A 660 -31.86 -42.94 21.27
CA VAL A 660 -33.12 -42.85 20.53
C VAL A 660 -34.04 -41.90 21.24
N LEU A 661 -34.69 -41.03 20.46
CA LEU A 661 -35.74 -40.13 20.96
C LEU A 661 -37.01 -40.97 21.24
N ASP A 662 -37.47 -40.92 22.49
CA ASP A 662 -38.69 -41.62 22.92
C ASP A 662 -39.42 -40.74 23.93
N PRO A 663 -40.56 -40.12 23.52
CA PRO A 663 -41.29 -39.16 24.35
C PRO A 663 -41.77 -39.75 25.71
N THR A 664 -41.83 -41.06 25.81
CA THR A 664 -42.31 -41.72 27.03
C THR A 664 -41.16 -42.10 27.98
N ALA A 665 -39.92 -42.06 27.52
CA ALA A 665 -38.79 -42.53 28.29
C ALA A 665 -38.31 -41.52 29.31
N LYS A 666 -37.90 -42.01 30.48
CA LYS A 666 -37.25 -41.29 31.59
C LYS A 666 -36.02 -42.04 32.02
N THR A 667 -34.85 -41.67 31.47
CA THR A 667 -33.60 -42.38 31.68
C THR A 667 -32.68 -41.65 32.62
N PRO A 668 -32.22 -42.28 33.72
CA PRO A 668 -31.25 -41.67 34.63
C PRO A 668 -29.93 -41.34 33.94
N VAL A 669 -29.36 -40.17 34.27
CA VAL A 669 -28.06 -39.70 33.72
C VAL A 669 -26.96 -40.72 33.94
N GLY A 670 -26.92 -41.43 35.09
CA GLY A 670 -25.94 -42.45 35.43
C GLY A 670 -25.95 -43.61 34.41
N LYS A 671 -27.18 -44.07 33.98
CA LYS A 671 -27.30 -45.10 32.99
C LYS A 671 -26.75 -44.71 31.62
N PHE A 672 -26.99 -43.44 31.20
CA PHE A 672 -26.37 -42.92 29.97
C PHE A 672 -24.85 -42.79 30.14
N TYR A 673 -24.34 -42.36 31.26
CA TYR A 673 -22.91 -42.18 31.46
C TYR A 673 -22.16 -43.54 31.46
N ASP A 674 -22.75 -44.58 32.07
CA ASP A 674 -22.16 -45.92 32.07
C ASP A 674 -22.09 -46.45 30.63
N ALA A 675 -23.15 -46.34 29.87
CA ALA A 675 -23.17 -46.71 28.44
C ALA A 675 -22.17 -45.90 27.63
N TYR A 676 -22.12 -44.57 27.83
CA TYR A 676 -21.15 -43.68 27.18
C TYR A 676 -19.69 -44.07 27.47
N LYS A 677 -19.42 -44.46 28.72
CA LYS A 677 -18.09 -44.93 29.13
C LYS A 677 -17.68 -46.16 28.37
N SER A 678 -18.55 -47.17 28.27
CA SER A 678 -18.31 -48.38 27.49
C SER A 678 -18.11 -48.06 26.00
N PHE A 679 -18.99 -47.23 25.40
CA PHE A 679 -18.86 -46.79 24.03
C PHE A 679 -17.51 -46.11 23.73
N CYS A 680 -17.03 -45.21 24.63
CA CYS A 680 -15.73 -44.60 24.45
C CYS A 680 -14.57 -45.60 24.58
N GLU A 681 -14.67 -46.53 25.52
CA GLU A 681 -13.61 -47.57 25.72
C GLU A 681 -13.54 -48.53 24.50
N GLU A 682 -14.66 -48.94 23.98
CA GLU A 682 -14.73 -49.80 22.76
C GLU A 682 -14.28 -49.04 21.50
N GLY A 683 -14.66 -47.77 21.36
CA GLY A 683 -14.30 -46.93 20.21
C GLY A 683 -12.91 -46.28 20.31
N GLY A 684 -12.16 -46.45 21.42
CA GLY A 684 -10.88 -45.77 21.62
C GLY A 684 -11.01 -44.24 21.70
N LEU A 685 -12.18 -43.72 22.10
CA LEU A 685 -12.49 -42.30 22.15
C LEU A 685 -12.14 -41.68 23.50
N SER A 686 -11.77 -40.42 23.53
CA SER A 686 -11.56 -39.66 24.74
C SER A 686 -12.89 -39.39 25.44
N LYS A 687 -13.00 -39.84 26.73
CA LYS A 687 -14.23 -39.67 27.54
C LYS A 687 -14.21 -38.39 28.36
N PHE A 688 -15.36 -37.72 28.41
CA PHE A 688 -15.61 -36.61 29.31
C PHE A 688 -16.00 -37.16 30.73
N SER A 689 -15.81 -36.32 31.75
CA SER A 689 -16.23 -36.68 33.12
C SER A 689 -17.75 -36.75 33.28
N ILE A 690 -18.22 -37.48 34.27
CA ILE A 690 -19.64 -37.60 34.63
C ILE A 690 -20.32 -36.22 34.90
N VAL A 691 -19.57 -35.21 35.24
CA VAL A 691 -20.07 -33.85 35.44
C VAL A 691 -20.22 -33.12 34.09
N LYS A 692 -19.27 -33.33 33.17
CA LYS A 692 -19.24 -32.64 31.87
C LYS A 692 -20.17 -33.30 30.83
N PHE A 693 -20.22 -34.62 30.78
CA PHE A 693 -21.04 -35.40 29.84
C PHE A 693 -22.50 -34.93 29.74
N PRO A 694 -23.29 -34.85 30.83
CA PRO A 694 -24.68 -34.50 30.76
C PRO A 694 -24.91 -33.03 30.40
N ARG A 695 -23.94 -32.15 30.59
CA ARG A 695 -24.00 -30.77 30.11
C ARG A 695 -23.84 -30.73 28.60
N LEU A 696 -22.80 -31.35 28.07
CA LEU A 696 -22.55 -31.44 26.63
C LEU A 696 -23.70 -32.13 25.89
N LEU A 697 -24.28 -33.20 26.46
CA LEU A 697 -25.47 -33.84 25.88
C LEU A 697 -26.67 -32.88 25.87
N SER A 698 -26.92 -32.14 26.95
CA SER A 698 -27.98 -31.13 26.99
C SER A 698 -27.75 -30.01 25.97
N ASP A 699 -26.50 -29.57 25.80
CA ASP A 699 -26.15 -28.53 24.83
C ASP A 699 -26.44 -29.01 23.41
N ILE A 700 -26.04 -30.23 23.06
CA ILE A 700 -26.32 -30.86 21.76
C ILE A 700 -27.84 -30.95 21.50
N LEU A 701 -28.60 -31.44 22.49
CA LEU A 701 -30.07 -31.60 22.37
C LEU A 701 -30.76 -30.24 22.16
N THR A 702 -30.29 -29.21 22.84
CA THR A 702 -30.80 -27.83 22.73
C THR A 702 -30.46 -27.20 21.37
N GLU A 703 -29.24 -27.35 20.91
CA GLU A 703 -28.75 -26.85 19.60
C GLU A 703 -29.54 -27.52 18.44
N GLU A 704 -29.80 -28.83 18.58
CA GLU A 704 -30.59 -29.60 17.61
C GLU A 704 -32.09 -29.40 17.77
N LYS A 705 -32.55 -28.56 18.73
CA LYS A 705 -33.97 -28.26 19.03
C LYS A 705 -34.80 -29.52 19.24
N LEU A 706 -34.20 -30.52 19.93
CA LEU A 706 -34.89 -31.78 20.17
C LEU A 706 -35.79 -31.68 21.40
N PRO A 707 -36.95 -32.36 21.43
CA PRO A 707 -37.94 -32.29 22.50
C PRO A 707 -37.51 -33.19 23.68
N VAL A 708 -36.38 -32.92 24.26
CA VAL A 708 -35.80 -33.66 25.39
C VAL A 708 -35.57 -32.69 26.52
N THR A 709 -36.00 -33.06 27.74
CA THR A 709 -35.84 -32.22 28.94
C THR A 709 -34.93 -32.93 29.96
N ARG A 710 -33.98 -32.20 30.49
CA ARG A 710 -33.16 -32.69 31.59
C ARG A 710 -33.73 -32.22 32.92
N HIS A 711 -34.04 -33.16 33.80
CA HIS A 711 -34.50 -32.93 35.16
C HIS A 711 -33.34 -33.11 36.15
N GLN A 712 -33.25 -32.12 37.08
CA GLN A 712 -32.24 -32.19 38.19
C GLN A 712 -32.98 -32.50 39.48
N GLY A 713 -32.46 -33.39 40.27
CA GLY A 713 -33.01 -33.81 41.59
C GLY A 713 -32.05 -34.79 42.26
N ARG A 714 -32.57 -35.56 43.25
CA ARG A 714 -31.81 -36.61 43.91
C ARG A 714 -31.22 -37.63 42.92
N ILE A 715 -31.98 -37.90 41.85
CA ILE A 715 -31.50 -38.67 40.70
C ILE A 715 -31.83 -37.79 39.46
N ALA A 716 -30.79 -37.31 38.80
CA ALA A 716 -30.93 -36.58 37.57
C ALA A 716 -31.26 -37.53 36.40
N TYR A 717 -32.23 -37.14 35.56
CA TYR A 717 -32.65 -37.95 34.39
C TYR A 717 -32.93 -37.07 33.16
N PHE A 718 -32.92 -37.68 31.97
CA PHE A 718 -33.46 -37.10 30.76
C PHE A 718 -34.85 -37.69 30.43
N GLU A 719 -35.79 -36.84 30.16
CA GLU A 719 -37.14 -37.18 29.64
C GLU A 719 -37.17 -36.96 28.15
N GLY A 720 -37.66 -37.96 27.43
CA GLY A 720 -37.73 -37.95 25.97
C GLY A 720 -36.54 -38.63 25.28
N LEU A 721 -35.67 -39.35 26.03
CA LEU A 721 -34.47 -40.00 25.50
C LEU A 721 -34.19 -41.35 26.19
N ARG A 722 -33.82 -42.36 25.41
CA ARG A 722 -33.38 -43.68 25.88
C ARG A 722 -32.19 -44.24 25.15
N LEU A 723 -31.60 -45.28 25.69
CA LEU A 723 -30.59 -46.08 24.98
C LEU A 723 -31.23 -46.88 23.84
N ARG A 724 -30.49 -47.06 22.74
CA ARG A 724 -30.85 -47.86 21.60
C ARG A 724 -30.81 -49.36 22.01
N GLU A 725 -31.80 -50.08 21.56
CA GLU A 725 -31.86 -51.56 21.73
C GLU A 725 -31.60 -52.24 20.38
N GLY A 726 -31.10 -53.49 20.38
CA GLY A 726 -30.74 -54.18 19.15
C GLY A 726 -31.90 -54.36 18.15
N SER A 727 -33.14 -54.19 18.61
CA SER A 727 -34.35 -54.26 17.78
C SER A 727 -34.82 -52.91 17.22
N ASP A 728 -34.14 -51.81 17.58
CA ASP A 728 -34.56 -50.46 17.19
C ASP A 728 -34.27 -50.20 15.71
N THR A 729 -35.34 -49.88 14.97
CA THR A 729 -35.28 -49.46 13.57
C THR A 729 -35.27 -47.95 13.35
N HIS A 730 -35.24 -47.17 14.45
CA HIS A 730 -35.21 -45.73 14.37
C HIS A 730 -33.93 -45.23 13.70
N PRO A 731 -34.04 -44.32 12.71
CA PRO A 731 -32.84 -43.80 12.04
C PRO A 731 -31.99 -43.00 13.01
N THR A 732 -30.69 -42.99 12.78
CA THR A 732 -29.76 -42.12 13.52
C THR A 732 -29.97 -40.67 13.09
N ARG A 733 -29.48 -39.70 13.88
CA ARG A 733 -29.55 -38.28 13.49
C ARG A 733 -28.83 -38.02 12.17
N SER A 734 -27.69 -38.67 11.94
CA SER A 734 -26.98 -38.67 10.66
C SER A 734 -27.85 -39.15 9.50
N GLN A 735 -28.62 -40.25 9.69
CA GLN A 735 -29.50 -40.79 8.66
C GLN A 735 -30.68 -39.84 8.40
N VAL A 736 -31.29 -39.24 9.44
CA VAL A 736 -32.38 -38.26 9.30
C VAL A 736 -31.90 -37.04 8.51
N LEU A 737 -30.74 -36.51 8.82
CA LEU A 737 -30.18 -35.35 8.11
C LEU A 737 -29.77 -35.69 6.66
N ALA A 738 -29.43 -36.95 6.38
CA ALA A 738 -29.16 -37.44 5.04
C ALA A 738 -30.41 -37.73 4.21
N GLY A 739 -31.63 -37.54 4.77
CA GLY A 739 -32.90 -37.75 4.07
C GLY A 739 -33.38 -39.17 4.09
N VAL A 740 -32.93 -40.04 4.99
CA VAL A 740 -33.47 -41.37 5.20
C VAL A 740 -34.77 -41.29 6.00
N GLU A 741 -35.91 -41.43 5.33
CA GLU A 741 -37.20 -41.54 5.98
C GLU A 741 -37.34 -42.87 6.72
N GLY A 742 -37.46 -42.83 8.03
CA GLY A 742 -37.73 -44.03 8.81
C GLY A 742 -39.20 -44.45 8.60
N GLY A 743 -39.37 -45.66 8.01
CA GLY A 743 -40.71 -46.23 7.84
C GLY A 743 -41.40 -46.65 9.13
N VAL A 744 -41.92 -45.71 9.93
CA VAL A 744 -42.90 -45.91 10.96
C VAL A 744 -43.83 -44.71 11.03
N SER A 745 -45.05 -44.89 10.60
CA SER A 745 -46.12 -43.93 10.74
C SER A 745 -46.45 -43.72 12.23
N GLY A 746 -46.32 -42.52 12.70
CA GLY A 746 -46.89 -42.07 13.98
C GLY A 746 -45.91 -41.38 14.90
N SER A 747 -46.02 -40.07 14.96
CA SER A 747 -45.55 -39.13 15.97
C SER A 747 -44.31 -38.24 15.73
N PHE A 748 -43.68 -38.24 14.59
CA PHE A 748 -42.69 -37.21 14.26
C PHE A 748 -43.15 -36.18 13.23
N ALA A 749 -44.42 -36.13 12.86
CA ALA A 749 -44.95 -35.13 11.93
C ALA A 749 -44.97 -33.67 12.47
N GLY A 750 -44.47 -33.42 13.67
CA GLY A 750 -44.45 -32.08 14.31
C GLY A 750 -43.11 -31.42 14.50
N VAL A 751 -42.02 -32.12 14.19
CA VAL A 751 -40.63 -31.52 14.23
C VAL A 751 -39.95 -31.80 12.88
N GLY A 752 -40.74 -31.71 11.79
CA GLY A 752 -40.20 -31.64 10.47
C GLY A 752 -39.39 -30.33 10.34
N VAL A 753 -38.13 -30.42 10.04
CA VAL A 753 -37.52 -29.43 9.22
C VAL A 753 -38.47 -29.31 8.02
N GLY A 754 -39.33 -28.30 7.97
CA GLY A 754 -40.25 -28.08 6.87
C GLY A 754 -39.45 -27.91 5.59
N VAL A 755 -39.28 -29.01 4.91
CA VAL A 755 -38.92 -28.99 3.49
C VAL A 755 -40.24 -28.70 2.81
N GLU A 756 -40.62 -27.41 2.72
CA GLU A 756 -41.61 -27.02 1.73
C GLU A 756 -41.04 -27.41 0.37
N PRO A 757 -41.85 -28.09 -0.48
CA PRO A 757 -41.44 -28.36 -1.85
C PRO A 757 -41.16 -27.01 -2.49
N LEU A 758 -40.09 -26.97 -3.27
CA LEU A 758 -39.60 -25.82 -4.03
C LEU A 758 -40.77 -25.09 -4.72
N GLN A 759 -41.43 -24.18 -4.00
CA GLN A 759 -42.04 -23.03 -4.63
C GLN A 759 -40.95 -22.00 -4.80
N ASP A 760 -40.88 -21.44 -6.00
CA ASP A 760 -39.93 -20.38 -6.36
C ASP A 760 -39.80 -19.41 -5.19
N ILE A 761 -38.52 -19.11 -4.82
CA ILE A 761 -38.21 -18.06 -3.86
C ILE A 761 -39.03 -16.87 -4.28
N ASP A 762 -39.98 -16.45 -3.41
CA ASP A 762 -40.89 -15.36 -3.74
C ASP A 762 -40.07 -14.13 -4.14
N GLN A 763 -40.16 -13.78 -5.42
CA GLN A 763 -39.48 -12.63 -6.03
C GLN A 763 -39.82 -11.31 -5.32
N ARG A 764 -40.74 -11.30 -4.36
CA ARG A 764 -41.13 -10.12 -3.59
C ARG A 764 -40.17 -9.76 -2.46
N GLU A 765 -39.47 -10.72 -1.87
CA GLU A 765 -38.44 -10.42 -0.81
C GLU A 765 -37.15 -9.84 -1.37
N LEU A 766 -36.93 -9.89 -2.69
CA LEU A 766 -35.79 -9.30 -3.36
C LEU A 766 -36.11 -7.92 -3.98
N ARG A 767 -37.30 -7.38 -3.79
CA ARG A 767 -37.83 -6.20 -4.53
C ARG A 767 -37.64 -4.85 -3.89
N GLU A 768 -36.97 -4.69 -2.75
CA GLU A 768 -36.75 -3.38 -2.17
C GLU A 768 -35.28 -2.89 -2.42
N LEU A 769 -34.98 -2.59 -3.69
CA LEU A 769 -33.94 -1.62 -4.00
C LEU A 769 -34.51 -0.20 -3.84
N PRO A 770 -33.84 0.72 -3.17
CA PRO A 770 -34.30 2.10 -3.12
C PRO A 770 -34.34 2.67 -4.54
N SER A 771 -35.52 3.02 -4.99
CA SER A 771 -35.79 3.73 -6.24
C SER A 771 -35.01 5.05 -6.23
N LYS A 772 -34.39 5.40 -7.38
CA LYS A 772 -33.77 6.71 -7.63
C LYS A 772 -34.69 7.84 -7.15
N PRO A 773 -34.18 8.90 -6.51
CA PRO A 773 -34.98 10.07 -6.20
C PRO A 773 -35.44 10.71 -7.51
N SER A 774 -36.75 10.74 -7.71
CA SER A 774 -37.41 11.52 -8.76
C SER A 774 -37.09 13.01 -8.55
N LYS A 775 -36.66 13.65 -9.63
CA LYS A 775 -36.58 15.11 -9.73
C LYS A 775 -38.04 15.62 -9.69
N GLU A 776 -38.45 16.19 -8.57
CA GLU A 776 -39.53 17.18 -8.45
C GLU A 776 -39.71 17.46 -6.96
N ASN A 777 -39.18 18.59 -6.56
CA ASN A 777 -39.75 19.58 -5.60
C ASN A 777 -38.65 20.50 -5.09
N GLU A 778 -38.26 21.44 -5.97
CA GLU A 778 -37.83 22.76 -5.53
C GLU A 778 -39.10 23.52 -5.17
N GLU A 779 -39.35 23.76 -3.90
CA GLU A 779 -39.88 25.05 -3.39
C GLU A 779 -40.02 25.02 -1.86
N LYS A 780 -39.38 26.06 -1.28
CA LYS A 780 -39.71 26.67 0.03
C LYS A 780 -39.22 25.96 1.29
N ASN A 781 -38.08 26.39 1.77
CA ASN A 781 -38.00 27.13 3.04
C ASN A 781 -36.59 27.74 3.23
N LYS A 782 -36.58 29.10 3.31
CA LYS A 782 -35.43 29.85 3.74
C LYS A 782 -35.25 29.81 5.26
N PRO A 783 -33.99 29.86 5.73
CA PRO A 783 -33.70 29.86 7.15
C PRO A 783 -33.58 31.28 7.69
N ASP A 784 -33.81 31.39 8.99
CA ASP A 784 -33.41 32.55 9.77
C ASP A 784 -31.94 32.49 10.19
N ASP A 785 -31.33 33.66 10.18
CA ASP A 785 -29.98 34.03 10.53
C ASP A 785 -29.59 33.67 11.96
N ASP A 786 -28.34 33.22 12.12
CA ASP A 786 -27.42 33.86 13.07
C ASP A 786 -25.98 33.36 12.82
N LEU A 787 -25.14 34.30 12.36
CA LEU A 787 -23.71 34.23 12.32
C LEU A 787 -23.11 34.65 13.67
N PRO A 788 -21.91 34.16 14.06
CA PRO A 788 -20.76 35.04 13.81
C PRO A 788 -19.44 34.39 13.34
N ASP A 789 -18.89 35.06 12.37
CA ASP A 789 -17.52 35.56 12.23
C ASP A 789 -16.26 34.65 12.24
N LYS A 790 -15.73 34.56 11.02
CA LYS A 790 -14.33 34.62 10.58
C LYS A 790 -13.23 33.84 11.31
N ARG A 791 -12.63 32.92 10.57
CA ARG A 791 -11.17 32.98 10.23
C ARG A 791 -10.89 32.25 8.92
N GLU A 792 -10.31 32.98 7.98
CA GLU A 792 -9.70 32.44 6.76
C GLU A 792 -8.52 31.53 7.14
N GLU A 793 -8.64 30.24 6.89
CA GLU A 793 -7.51 29.33 6.82
C GLU A 793 -7.24 29.03 5.35
N SER A 794 -6.12 29.51 4.86
CA SER A 794 -5.57 29.18 3.56
C SER A 794 -5.05 27.73 3.60
N ASP A 795 -5.82 26.81 3.05
CA ASP A 795 -5.42 25.44 2.85
C ASP A 795 -4.31 25.34 1.79
N LEU A 796 -3.09 25.18 2.27
CA LEU A 796 -1.96 24.68 1.47
C LEU A 796 -1.97 23.16 1.51
N GLU A 797 -2.69 22.53 0.58
CA GLU A 797 -2.57 21.11 0.32
C GLU A 797 -1.17 20.76 -0.18
N ILE A 798 -0.37 20.17 0.69
CA ILE A 798 0.88 19.53 0.29
C ILE A 798 0.56 18.05 0.03
N ASN A 799 0.36 17.72 -1.25
CA ASN A 799 0.35 16.34 -1.70
C ASN A 799 1.74 15.72 -1.52
N ILE A 800 1.93 14.95 -0.46
CA ILE A 800 3.08 14.05 -0.37
C ILE A 800 2.78 12.88 -1.29
N LYS A 801 3.06 13.03 -2.59
CA LYS A 801 3.25 11.87 -3.45
C LYS A 801 4.53 11.17 -3.01
N GLU A 802 4.40 9.89 -2.76
CA GLU A 802 5.46 8.98 -2.38
C GLU A 802 6.57 8.98 -3.44
N ASP A 803 7.70 9.61 -3.11
CA ASP A 803 8.99 9.29 -3.75
C ASP A 803 9.75 8.33 -2.83
N LEU A 804 9.18 7.15 -2.61
CA LEU A 804 9.92 5.98 -2.16
C LEU A 804 9.66 4.89 -3.20
N PRO A 805 10.70 4.28 -3.76
CA PRO A 805 10.52 3.20 -4.71
C PRO A 805 9.71 2.08 -4.04
N PRO A 806 8.76 1.45 -4.74
CA PRO A 806 8.07 0.29 -4.22
C PRO A 806 9.12 -0.78 -3.95
N SER A 807 9.16 -1.28 -2.71
CA SER A 807 9.88 -2.48 -2.38
C SER A 807 9.24 -3.62 -3.16
N THR A 808 9.83 -3.98 -4.29
CA THR A 808 9.52 -5.23 -5.00
C THR A 808 9.71 -6.38 -4.02
N PRO A 809 8.73 -7.26 -3.85
CA PRO A 809 8.95 -8.52 -3.14
C PRO A 809 9.95 -9.33 -3.98
N ALA A 810 11.06 -9.69 -3.36
CA ALA A 810 12.03 -10.59 -3.94
C ALA A 810 11.33 -11.90 -4.32
N THR A 811 11.24 -12.17 -5.61
CA THR A 811 10.85 -13.47 -6.16
C THR A 811 11.94 -14.47 -5.76
N PRO A 812 11.63 -15.63 -5.19
CA PRO A 812 12.64 -16.65 -4.96
C PRO A 812 13.15 -17.15 -6.31
N ALA A 813 14.46 -17.05 -6.52
CA ALA A 813 15.13 -17.56 -7.68
C ALA A 813 14.96 -19.10 -7.75
N ASN A 814 14.47 -19.57 -8.89
CA ASN A 814 14.51 -20.98 -9.25
C ASN A 814 15.97 -21.43 -9.41
N PRO A 815 16.36 -22.61 -8.91
CA PRO A 815 17.68 -23.13 -9.16
C PRO A 815 17.80 -23.58 -10.61
N ALA A 816 18.85 -23.11 -11.27
CA ALA A 816 19.24 -23.56 -12.60
C ALA A 816 19.74 -25.03 -12.57
N PRO A 817 19.59 -25.79 -13.66
CA PRO A 817 19.95 -27.21 -13.68
C PRO A 817 21.47 -27.42 -13.68
N ALA A 818 21.89 -28.41 -12.92
CA ALA A 818 23.25 -28.87 -12.83
C ALA A 818 23.78 -29.35 -14.19
N LYS A 819 24.97 -28.90 -14.55
CA LYS A 819 25.81 -29.53 -15.62
C LYS A 819 26.84 -30.44 -14.96
N ASP A 820 26.84 -31.70 -15.41
CA ASP A 820 27.87 -32.73 -15.16
C ASP A 820 29.28 -32.23 -15.40
N ILE A 821 30.16 -32.45 -14.43
CA ILE A 821 31.61 -32.54 -14.68
C ILE A 821 32.18 -33.67 -13.78
N THR A 822 32.74 -34.65 -14.44
CA THR A 822 33.45 -35.82 -13.92
C THR A 822 34.81 -35.46 -13.30
N PRO A 823 35.39 -36.31 -12.42
CA PRO A 823 36.45 -35.96 -11.49
C PRO A 823 37.88 -36.16 -12.01
N ALA A 824 38.82 -35.34 -11.53
CA ALA A 824 40.27 -35.67 -11.64
C ALA A 824 41.08 -35.22 -10.42
N GLN A 825 41.53 -36.20 -9.69
CA GLN A 825 42.88 -36.37 -9.05
C GLN A 825 43.37 -35.37 -7.98
N THR A 826 43.48 -35.91 -6.77
CA THR A 826 44.45 -35.61 -5.71
C THR A 826 45.90 -35.74 -6.19
N PRO A 827 47.01 -35.20 -5.58
CA PRO A 827 47.33 -35.29 -4.17
C PRO A 827 48.22 -34.13 -3.59
N ALA A 828 48.29 -34.01 -2.24
CA ALA A 828 49.53 -34.07 -1.47
C ALA A 828 49.38 -33.54 -0.04
N LYS A 829 50.08 -34.29 0.82
CA LYS A 829 50.07 -34.32 2.27
C LYS A 829 50.68 -33.10 2.98
N LEU A 830 50.06 -32.69 4.13
CA LEU A 830 50.50 -32.56 5.54
C LEU A 830 51.65 -31.58 5.89
N PRO A 831 51.62 -30.97 7.13
CA PRO A 831 51.47 -31.70 8.40
C PRO A 831 50.53 -31.05 9.44
N GLN A 832 50.18 -31.92 10.39
CA GLN A 832 49.31 -31.77 11.52
C GLN A 832 49.84 -30.84 12.61
N SER A 833 48.90 -30.11 13.25
CA SER A 833 48.89 -29.93 14.70
C SER A 833 47.45 -29.87 15.15
N SER A 834 47.04 -30.81 15.94
CA SER A 834 45.71 -30.95 16.55
C SER A 834 45.48 -29.94 17.66
N PRO A 835 44.29 -29.44 17.79
CA PRO A 835 43.72 -29.36 19.15
C PRO A 835 42.46 -30.25 19.25
N SER A 836 42.40 -30.87 20.36
CA SER A 836 41.41 -31.74 20.92
C SER A 836 39.96 -31.38 20.61
N THR A 837 39.22 -32.40 20.19
CA THR A 837 37.77 -32.52 20.08
C THR A 837 37.09 -32.15 21.40
N PRO A 838 36.07 -31.25 21.41
CA PRO A 838 35.20 -31.17 22.59
C PRO A 838 34.23 -32.35 22.58
N ALA A 839 34.16 -33.03 23.71
CA ALA A 839 33.26 -34.12 23.97
C ALA A 839 31.80 -33.74 23.78
N LYS A 840 31.00 -34.67 23.24
CA LYS A 840 29.53 -34.65 23.25
C LYS A 840 29.00 -34.31 24.64
N VAL A 841 28.42 -33.15 24.81
CA VAL A 841 27.77 -32.76 26.06
C VAL A 841 26.37 -33.36 26.06
N GLY A 842 26.17 -34.32 26.95
CA GLY A 842 24.88 -34.84 27.35
C GLY A 842 24.06 -33.73 28.03
N SER A 843 22.76 -33.80 27.85
CA SER A 843 21.74 -32.93 28.44
C SER A 843 21.73 -33.01 29.95
N ASN A 844 22.52 -32.19 30.65
CA ASN A 844 22.37 -31.91 32.06
C ASN A 844 22.47 -30.39 32.23
N HIS A 845 21.37 -29.77 32.65
CA HIS A 845 21.34 -28.40 33.14
C HIS A 845 22.29 -28.27 34.36
N LYS A 846 23.50 -27.79 34.15
CA LYS A 846 24.38 -27.37 35.21
C LYS A 846 23.97 -25.95 35.62
N GLU A 847 23.35 -25.85 36.79
CA GLU A 847 23.21 -24.56 37.49
C GLU A 847 24.59 -24.04 37.86
N PHE A 848 24.85 -22.77 37.51
CA PHE A 848 26.08 -22.09 37.91
C PHE A 848 25.95 -21.67 39.42
N LYS A 849 27.06 -21.74 40.12
CA LYS A 849 27.11 -21.32 41.52
C LYS A 849 27.97 -20.07 41.68
N VAL A 850 27.76 -19.35 42.78
CA VAL A 850 28.64 -18.24 43.16
C VAL A 850 30.09 -18.75 43.26
N GLY A 851 30.98 -18.07 42.59
CA GLY A 851 32.40 -18.43 42.44
C GLY A 851 32.71 -19.14 41.12
N ASP A 852 31.74 -19.59 40.33
CA ASP A 852 31.99 -20.20 39.02
C ASP A 852 32.57 -19.19 38.06
N ARG A 853 33.63 -19.60 37.34
CA ARG A 853 34.20 -18.83 36.23
C ARG A 853 33.41 -19.10 34.95
N VAL A 854 32.96 -18.07 34.28
CA VAL A 854 32.06 -18.17 33.13
C VAL A 854 32.45 -17.21 32.03
N VAL A 855 32.05 -17.55 30.79
CA VAL A 855 32.03 -16.64 29.66
C VAL A 855 30.59 -16.40 29.22
N ILE A 856 30.25 -15.18 28.89
CA ILE A 856 28.93 -14.82 28.38
C ILE A 856 28.85 -15.27 26.90
N ALA A 857 27.99 -16.24 26.61
CA ALA A 857 27.94 -16.97 25.35
C ALA A 857 26.79 -16.55 24.41
N GLU A 858 25.86 -15.75 24.90
CA GLU A 858 24.68 -15.37 24.09
C GLU A 858 25.08 -14.50 22.90
N VAL A 859 24.66 -14.91 21.71
CA VAL A 859 24.89 -14.18 20.46
C VAL A 859 24.02 -12.91 20.45
N GLY A 860 24.66 -11.75 20.25
CA GLY A 860 23.96 -10.46 20.17
C GLY A 860 23.92 -9.65 21.47
N THR A 861 24.40 -10.17 22.60
CA THR A 861 24.54 -9.35 23.80
C THR A 861 25.75 -8.41 23.70
N MET A 862 25.67 -7.24 24.36
CA MET A 862 26.75 -6.26 24.37
C MET A 862 28.01 -6.76 25.09
N HIS A 863 27.91 -7.86 25.83
CA HIS A 863 28.97 -8.45 26.70
C HIS A 863 29.37 -9.86 26.24
N GLN A 864 28.94 -10.32 25.06
CA GLN A 864 29.32 -11.62 24.53
C GLN A 864 30.83 -11.79 24.44
N GLY A 865 31.30 -12.96 24.86
CA GLY A 865 32.73 -13.26 24.87
C GLY A 865 33.49 -12.69 26.09
N GLN A 866 32.84 -11.95 26.99
CA GLN A 866 33.47 -11.47 28.23
C GLN A 866 33.55 -12.58 29.26
N HIS A 867 34.67 -12.61 29.97
CA HIS A 867 34.94 -13.54 31.05
C HIS A 867 34.64 -12.89 32.38
N GLY A 868 34.18 -13.66 33.38
CA GLY A 868 33.89 -13.17 34.69
C GLY A 868 33.58 -14.27 35.69
N GLU A 869 33.30 -13.86 36.92
CA GLU A 869 32.94 -14.73 38.02
C GLU A 869 31.48 -14.49 38.42
N VAL A 870 30.70 -15.55 38.62
CA VAL A 870 29.35 -15.47 39.16
C VAL A 870 29.41 -15.06 40.64
N ILE A 871 28.87 -13.88 40.94
CA ILE A 871 28.89 -13.34 42.31
C ILE A 871 27.52 -13.40 43.01
N HIS A 872 26.46 -13.66 42.24
CA HIS A 872 25.11 -13.83 42.80
C HIS A 872 24.25 -14.72 41.91
N VAL A 873 23.40 -15.53 42.55
CA VAL A 873 22.40 -16.37 41.88
C VAL A 873 21.04 -16.11 42.55
N GLY A 874 20.07 -15.62 41.80
CA GLY A 874 18.69 -15.40 42.24
C GLY A 874 17.74 -16.35 41.53
N TYR A 875 16.96 -17.14 42.30
CA TYR A 875 16.01 -18.11 41.73
C TYR A 875 14.62 -17.52 41.70
N GLY A 876 14.05 -17.40 40.49
CA GLY A 876 12.66 -17.07 40.26
C GLY A 876 11.83 -18.27 39.81
N SER A 877 10.51 -18.16 39.84
CA SER A 877 9.59 -19.24 39.47
C SER A 877 9.68 -19.61 37.98
N ARG A 878 10.12 -18.70 37.14
CA ARG A 878 10.22 -18.87 35.66
C ARG A 878 11.61 -18.68 35.09
N GLU A 879 12.51 -18.04 35.81
CA GLU A 879 13.84 -17.68 35.35
C GLU A 879 14.85 -17.64 36.51
N THR A 880 16.12 -17.83 36.20
CA THR A 880 17.23 -17.73 37.12
C THR A 880 18.13 -16.59 36.73
N ASP A 881 18.41 -15.69 37.67
CA ASP A 881 19.27 -14.53 37.45
C ASP A 881 20.68 -14.82 37.96
N TYR A 882 21.67 -14.53 37.11
CA TYR A 882 23.09 -14.57 37.51
C TYR A 882 23.68 -13.15 37.42
N ILE A 883 24.38 -12.72 38.48
CA ILE A 883 25.19 -11.51 38.39
C ILE A 883 26.65 -11.95 38.21
N VAL A 884 27.22 -11.55 37.05
CA VAL A 884 28.60 -11.88 36.67
C VAL A 884 29.45 -10.62 36.83
N LYS A 885 30.49 -10.72 37.69
CA LYS A 885 31.51 -9.69 37.83
C LYS A 885 32.53 -9.90 36.71
N LEU A 886 32.67 -8.95 35.81
CA LEU A 886 33.57 -9.03 34.66
C LEU A 886 35.03 -8.89 35.07
N ASP A 887 35.93 -9.65 34.44
CA ASP A 887 37.39 -9.56 34.64
C ASP A 887 37.93 -8.23 34.15
N LYS A 888 37.35 -7.68 33.08
CA LYS A 888 37.61 -6.36 32.55
C LYS A 888 36.35 -5.57 32.46
N GLU A 889 36.42 -4.28 32.77
CA GLU A 889 35.31 -3.37 32.58
C GLU A 889 34.92 -3.32 31.09
N SER A 890 33.65 -3.57 30.81
CA SER A 890 33.13 -3.55 29.47
C SER A 890 32.03 -2.47 29.34
N ARG A 891 32.26 -1.48 28.51
CA ARG A 891 31.33 -0.35 28.24
C ARG A 891 30.83 0.35 29.51
N GLY A 892 31.72 0.54 30.50
CA GLY A 892 31.39 1.22 31.76
C GLY A 892 30.73 0.31 32.81
N SER A 893 30.59 -0.98 32.54
CA SER A 893 30.00 -1.94 33.50
C SER A 893 31.06 -2.89 34.03
N LYS A 894 31.10 -3.01 35.35
CA LYS A 894 31.94 -4.00 36.06
C LYS A 894 31.18 -5.29 36.43
N GLN A 895 29.86 -5.25 36.31
CA GLN A 895 28.96 -6.37 36.60
C GLN A 895 27.87 -6.43 35.55
N VAL A 896 27.44 -7.63 35.18
CA VAL A 896 26.36 -7.88 34.20
C VAL A 896 25.36 -8.85 34.82
N ARG A 897 24.07 -8.55 34.64
CA ARG A 897 23.00 -9.49 35.01
C ARG A 897 22.69 -10.34 33.75
N VAL A 898 22.68 -11.64 33.91
CA VAL A 898 22.28 -12.62 32.90
C VAL A 898 21.11 -13.41 33.46
N THR A 899 19.94 -13.24 32.83
CA THR A 899 18.69 -13.91 33.23
C THR A 899 18.48 -15.10 32.31
N ILE A 900 18.35 -16.30 32.85
CA ILE A 900 18.14 -17.54 32.10
C ILE A 900 16.75 -18.08 32.42
N PRO A 901 15.85 -18.19 31.44
CA PRO A 901 14.54 -18.80 31.63
C PRO A 901 14.67 -20.28 32.05
N ASN A 902 13.93 -20.68 33.05
CA ASN A 902 13.95 -22.06 33.56
C ASN A 902 13.50 -23.02 32.44
N GLY A 903 14.29 -24.03 32.15
CA GLY A 903 14.05 -24.96 31.05
C GLY A 903 14.58 -24.51 29.68
N SER A 904 15.31 -23.39 29.60
CA SER A 904 15.94 -22.93 28.37
C SER A 904 17.00 -23.91 27.86
N LYS A 905 16.96 -24.21 26.55
CA LYS A 905 18.00 -25.01 25.87
C LYS A 905 19.15 -24.14 25.33
N LEU A 906 19.06 -22.82 25.46
CA LEU A 906 20.08 -21.88 25.00
C LEU A 906 21.15 -21.74 26.08
N THR A 907 22.42 -21.73 25.68
CA THR A 907 23.57 -21.57 26.55
C THR A 907 23.93 -20.09 26.65
N PHE A 908 23.37 -19.38 27.65
CA PHE A 908 23.66 -17.97 27.91
C PHE A 908 24.99 -17.74 28.64
N LEU A 909 25.39 -18.70 29.45
CA LEU A 909 26.66 -18.75 30.13
C LEU A 909 27.35 -20.09 29.87
N MET A 910 28.67 -20.08 29.71
CA MET A 910 29.50 -21.29 29.64
C MET A 910 30.51 -21.28 30.82
N LYS A 911 30.71 -22.43 31.47
CA LYS A 911 31.73 -22.55 32.49
C LYS A 911 33.11 -22.58 31.82
N LEU A 912 34.06 -21.79 32.34
CA LEU A 912 35.44 -21.75 31.89
C LEU A 912 36.21 -22.93 32.41
#